data_14a527c3ee7df4fd14af33a26b06b5c3
#
_entry.id   14a527c3ee7df4fd14af33a26b06b5c3
#
_cell.length_a   1.000
_cell.length_b   1.000
_cell.length_c   1.000
_cell.angle_alpha   90.00
_cell.angle_beta   90.00
_cell.angle_gamma   90.00
#
_symmetry.space_group_name_H-M   'P 1'
#
loop_
_entity.id
_entity.type
_entity.pdbx_description
1 polymer ?
#
loop_
_entity_poly.entity_id
_entity_poly.type
_entity_poly.pdbx_seq_one_letter_code
_entity_poly.pdbx_strand_id
1 'polypeptide(L)'
;MRRVPLGVVSASLCFDRAGRQLIVAEPDAISLVEIESGRAVRLPIQDARAVAGFESELWIATHEDKLVRVAYDGTPLGAPEPLPFSARAAFVPAPCGSAAAIWGSLPHVALVESGGEITRTELGADADAVLPLSGRRALVARGTQITLPSGAVTPLAPNTRVLGGGVLADGKLAALLVAAPGGYRLLALSLGTGHIIQQCTMPSATVRIATRRGIAIALLEPRQLWAFELRTGREICAATFERDIADIALDPDGRRLVVRGVGGEIEVHELADLQQARARGEVTAEPVADVSIDEPAPVVVETAPAAPPPPTATTITVPVLRALEPRDGASEIDRAQARRQLALELQRVALWSLAAIANAWDTRRIGYGNEGKHPFELEVAAILGLNQGFAGDYVATARELLTAHEAAIAADPLWRGPGTPVAELCTELGLSARAIDIVMVIAAAALLGEISRLYGILSNDAARAGVDELLVQQVLAGRHDRHDLAAELDPRAPLVRLGIVHSAGKRRPFSELSLDPVVLDRLRAVAPELGAAITLRADSCELAALDLSRPVLDAALAALARPPTAPVRIAVRGRVGSGRRSLLAALTAAAGRTLAVIDAQALPRRADAFVDELATVLRRIHLAGHVPCLVHLADVTFDEAAGRDVAAETLRLHPGPIAIVTAPDLAVPFAAGHVAIDLPVLAEGERRAVWEKAFAEASVEPRDLDTLAARYRIGPGLIRQAVGAARAATGDASEAIHAFVRQTRDARLGQYARRVERLASWSTVVLPPDILDSLRELIARVRHGRTVFETWGMIKTMATSRGLTALFSGPPGTGKTLVAGVIARELGLDLYQVDLSKVMSKWIGETERNLSTIFDAAEDGQVVLLFDEADSLFAKRTEVRSSNDRYANLEVNYLLQRLDTFEGIAILTTNTSGSIDQAFKRRMSFRLSFPFPDEETRAELWRAHLPPELPIAGGLELDSLARKYQLSGGYIRNACLRAAFLAAQDETMLHQRHLERAVALEFAELGKLSSGGTID
;
A
#
# COMPACT_ATOMS: atom_id res chain seq x y z
N MET A 1 48.64 26.77 5.03
CA MET A 1 47.64 25.66 4.88
C MET A 1 46.53 26.17 4.00
N ARG A 2 46.50 25.76 2.75
CA ARG A 2 45.39 26.13 1.82
C ARG A 2 44.10 25.49 2.33
N ARG A 3 43.12 26.32 2.67
CA ARG A 3 41.76 25.89 2.99
C ARG A 3 41.16 25.32 1.70
N VAL A 4 41.13 23.99 1.61
CA VAL A 4 40.31 23.31 0.61
C VAL A 4 38.90 23.26 1.21
N PRO A 5 37.84 23.76 0.56
CA PRO A 5 36.48 23.63 1.04
C PRO A 5 36.09 22.14 0.90
N LEU A 6 36.28 21.42 1.97
CA LEU A 6 35.89 20.03 2.12
C LEU A 6 34.38 19.97 2.34
N GLY A 7 33.66 19.27 1.53
CA GLY A 7 32.21 19.05 1.65
C GLY A 7 31.47 19.11 0.34
N VAL A 8 32.18 18.97 -0.73
CA VAL A 8 31.60 18.94 -2.04
C VAL A 8 31.41 17.49 -2.43
N VAL A 9 30.14 17.08 -2.54
CA VAL A 9 29.78 16.03 -3.50
C VAL A 9 30.43 16.46 -4.81
N SER A 10 31.25 15.62 -5.41
CA SER A 10 32.04 15.90 -6.58
C SER A 10 31.49 17.03 -7.45
N ALA A 11 32.26 18.11 -7.61
CA ALA A 11 31.89 19.20 -8.52
C ALA A 11 32.09 18.83 -9.98
N SER A 12 32.88 17.76 -10.24
CA SER A 12 33.32 17.38 -11.57
C SER A 12 32.80 16.04 -12.05
N LEU A 13 32.13 15.28 -11.21
CA LEU A 13 31.65 13.93 -11.50
C LEU A 13 30.31 13.67 -10.83
N CYS A 14 29.25 13.38 -11.56
CA CYS A 14 27.94 12.97 -11.01
C CYS A 14 27.19 12.04 -11.96
N PHE A 15 26.22 11.32 -11.42
CA PHE A 15 25.31 10.52 -12.24
C PHE A 15 24.07 11.31 -12.61
N ASP A 16 23.46 10.95 -13.74
CA ASP A 16 22.06 11.27 -13.99
C ASP A 16 21.16 10.60 -12.94
N ARG A 17 19.90 11.02 -12.86
CA ARG A 17 18.95 10.49 -11.89
C ARG A 17 18.68 8.97 -12.06
N ALA A 18 18.81 8.48 -13.29
CA ALA A 18 18.56 7.08 -13.62
C ALA A 18 19.78 6.17 -13.41
N GLY A 19 20.95 6.74 -13.16
CA GLY A 19 22.21 6.01 -13.00
C GLY A 19 22.73 5.37 -14.28
N ARG A 20 22.27 5.82 -15.44
CA ARG A 20 22.66 5.30 -16.76
C ARG A 20 23.81 6.08 -17.38
N GLN A 21 23.84 7.38 -17.12
CA GLN A 21 24.85 8.28 -17.65
C GLN A 21 25.67 8.88 -16.51
N LEU A 22 26.97 8.90 -16.72
CA LEU A 22 27.90 9.61 -15.89
C LEU A 22 28.19 10.97 -16.53
N ILE A 23 28.08 12.03 -15.77
CA ILE A 23 28.31 13.40 -16.17
C ILE A 23 29.69 13.79 -15.66
N VAL A 24 30.58 14.13 -16.56
CA VAL A 24 31.96 14.53 -16.25
C VAL A 24 32.16 15.97 -16.70
N ALA A 25 32.40 16.87 -15.73
CA ALA A 25 32.75 18.24 -16.04
C ALA A 25 34.29 18.36 -16.23
N GLU A 26 34.67 18.84 -17.38
CA GLU A 26 36.04 19.18 -17.74
C GLU A 26 36.14 20.70 -17.95
N PRO A 27 37.32 21.32 -17.87
CA PRO A 27 37.44 22.77 -18.05
C PRO A 27 36.89 23.27 -19.38
N ASP A 28 37.00 22.45 -20.44
CA ASP A 28 36.67 22.86 -21.82
C ASP A 28 35.38 22.22 -22.35
N ALA A 29 34.79 21.27 -21.62
CA ALA A 29 33.57 20.55 -22.05
C ALA A 29 32.87 19.80 -20.92
N ILE A 30 31.66 19.35 -21.18
CA ILE A 30 30.98 18.36 -20.34
C ILE A 30 30.79 17.09 -21.14
N SER A 31 31.28 15.99 -20.60
CA SER A 31 31.15 14.67 -21.21
C SER A 31 30.03 13.88 -20.53
N LEU A 32 29.10 13.34 -21.33
CA LEU A 32 28.07 12.41 -20.89
C LEU A 32 28.49 11.00 -21.28
N VAL A 33 28.73 10.14 -20.34
CA VAL A 33 29.23 8.79 -20.55
C VAL A 33 28.16 7.77 -20.19
N GLU A 34 27.70 7.00 -21.17
CA GLU A 34 26.80 5.89 -20.93
C GLU A 34 27.57 4.71 -20.37
N ILE A 35 27.23 4.29 -19.15
CA ILE A 35 28.05 3.31 -18.40
C ILE A 35 28.06 1.93 -19.02
N GLU A 36 26.93 1.49 -19.62
CA GLU A 36 26.82 0.14 -20.17
C GLU A 36 27.55 -0.01 -21.51
N SER A 37 27.58 1.04 -22.33
CA SER A 37 28.20 1.00 -23.66
C SER A 37 29.59 1.62 -23.69
N GLY A 38 29.98 2.36 -22.67
CA GLY A 38 31.20 3.17 -22.64
C GLY A 38 31.19 4.37 -23.61
N ARG A 39 30.05 4.62 -24.27
CA ARG A 39 29.92 5.69 -25.27
C ARG A 39 29.87 7.05 -24.61
N ALA A 40 30.82 7.93 -24.97
CA ALA A 40 30.86 9.30 -24.50
C ALA A 40 30.27 10.27 -25.54
N VAL A 41 29.48 11.23 -25.09
CA VAL A 41 28.98 12.36 -25.87
C VAL A 41 29.54 13.63 -25.23
N ARG A 42 30.31 14.41 -25.98
CA ARG A 42 30.91 15.65 -25.49
C ARG A 42 30.02 16.83 -25.87
N LEU A 43 29.55 17.56 -24.83
CA LEU A 43 28.78 18.77 -25.00
C LEU A 43 29.74 19.98 -25.05
N PRO A 44 29.64 20.88 -26.04
CA PRO A 44 30.54 22.02 -26.23
C PRO A 44 30.21 23.16 -25.25
N ILE A 45 30.25 22.86 -23.95
CA ILE A 45 29.98 23.83 -22.91
C ILE A 45 31.32 24.17 -22.26
N GLN A 46 31.80 25.35 -22.48
CA GLN A 46 33.06 25.84 -21.92
C GLN A 46 32.85 26.45 -20.54
N ASP A 47 33.91 26.50 -19.75
CA ASP A 47 33.98 27.22 -18.49
C ASP A 47 33.12 26.62 -17.36
N ALA A 48 32.80 25.30 -17.43
CA ALA A 48 32.08 24.56 -16.38
C ALA A 48 32.93 24.42 -15.11
N ARG A 49 32.44 24.94 -13.99
CA ARG A 49 33.06 24.86 -12.68
C ARG A 49 32.48 23.75 -11.84
N ALA A 50 31.18 23.58 -11.95
CA ALA A 50 30.44 22.52 -11.28
C ALA A 50 29.20 22.11 -12.09
N VAL A 51 28.83 20.85 -12.03
CA VAL A 51 27.68 20.31 -12.76
C VAL A 51 26.77 19.51 -11.82
N ALA A 52 25.46 19.57 -12.04
CA ALA A 52 24.49 18.72 -11.41
C ALA A 52 23.49 18.19 -12.46
N GLY A 53 23.22 16.88 -12.44
CA GLY A 53 22.23 16.24 -13.31
C GLY A 53 20.86 16.16 -12.65
N PHE A 54 19.83 16.64 -13.34
CA PHE A 54 18.42 16.53 -12.97
C PHE A 54 17.71 15.56 -13.94
N GLU A 55 16.39 15.40 -13.78
CA GLU A 55 15.63 14.41 -14.54
C GLU A 55 15.67 14.65 -16.06
N SER A 56 15.64 15.90 -16.49
CA SER A 56 15.60 16.30 -17.91
C SER A 56 16.63 17.33 -18.31
N GLU A 57 17.44 17.83 -17.38
CA GLU A 57 18.34 18.94 -17.61
C GLU A 57 19.61 18.87 -16.76
N LEU A 58 20.64 19.54 -17.24
CA LEU A 58 21.91 19.76 -16.55
C LEU A 58 21.98 21.20 -16.07
N TRP A 59 22.42 21.37 -14.83
CA TRP A 59 22.72 22.70 -14.29
C TRP A 59 24.22 22.86 -14.14
N ILE A 60 24.72 23.93 -14.66
CA ILE A 60 26.15 24.20 -14.77
C ILE A 60 26.45 25.55 -14.16
N ALA A 61 27.30 25.58 -13.14
CA ALA A 61 27.88 26.81 -12.65
C ALA A 61 29.18 27.09 -13.40
N THR A 62 29.32 28.27 -13.98
CA THR A 62 30.53 28.66 -14.72
C THR A 62 31.51 29.42 -13.84
N HIS A 63 32.75 29.54 -14.30
CA HIS A 63 33.76 30.35 -13.65
C HIS A 63 33.48 31.84 -13.72
N GLU A 64 32.60 32.28 -14.64
CA GLU A 64 32.06 33.64 -14.74
C GLU A 64 30.91 33.93 -13.76
N ASP A 65 30.68 33.04 -12.78
CA ASP A 65 29.59 33.17 -11.81
C ASP A 65 28.18 33.21 -12.45
N LYS A 66 27.97 32.41 -13.48
CA LYS A 66 26.67 32.22 -14.13
C LYS A 66 26.14 30.81 -13.93
N LEU A 67 24.83 30.68 -13.79
CA LEU A 67 24.11 29.39 -13.86
C LEU A 67 23.58 29.20 -15.28
N VAL A 68 23.99 28.10 -15.91
CA VAL A 68 23.54 27.70 -17.25
C VAL A 68 22.72 26.44 -17.12
N ARG A 69 21.57 26.39 -17.78
CA ARG A 69 20.69 25.22 -17.85
C ARG A 69 20.67 24.72 -19.28
N VAL A 70 20.91 23.41 -19.44
CA VAL A 70 20.90 22.77 -20.75
C VAL A 70 20.20 21.42 -20.68
N ALA A 71 19.56 21.02 -21.76
CA ALA A 71 19.08 19.64 -21.90
C ALA A 71 20.28 18.67 -22.08
N TYR A 72 20.04 17.36 -21.94
CA TYR A 72 21.08 16.35 -22.09
C TYR A 72 21.65 16.25 -23.51
N ASP A 73 21.02 16.86 -24.50
CA ASP A 73 21.53 17.01 -25.86
C ASP A 73 22.39 18.27 -26.07
N GLY A 74 22.58 19.08 -25.02
CA GLY A 74 23.32 20.34 -25.05
C GLY A 74 22.49 21.54 -25.43
N THR A 75 21.19 21.40 -25.67
CA THR A 75 20.31 22.52 -26.04
C THR A 75 20.11 23.45 -24.83
N PRO A 76 20.41 24.76 -24.93
CA PRO A 76 20.17 25.71 -23.84
C PRO A 76 18.66 25.78 -23.50
N LEU A 77 18.32 25.69 -22.21
CA LEU A 77 16.95 25.77 -21.71
C LEU A 77 16.58 27.19 -21.21
N GLY A 78 17.44 28.17 -21.41
CA GLY A 78 17.22 29.56 -21.05
C GLY A 78 18.47 30.40 -21.21
N ALA A 79 18.37 31.69 -20.93
CA ALA A 79 19.53 32.59 -20.86
C ALA A 79 20.34 32.25 -19.58
N PRO A 80 21.69 32.39 -19.63
CA PRO A 80 22.51 32.24 -18.43
C PRO A 80 22.10 33.21 -17.33
N GLU A 81 21.80 32.72 -16.16
CA GLU A 81 21.40 33.56 -15.02
C GLU A 81 22.63 33.92 -14.17
N PRO A 82 22.83 35.19 -13.82
CA PRO A 82 23.93 35.59 -12.97
C PRO A 82 23.75 35.06 -11.56
N LEU A 83 24.78 34.39 -11.05
CA LEU A 83 24.84 34.01 -9.66
C LEU A 83 25.09 35.26 -8.80
N PRO A 84 24.42 35.37 -7.64
CA PRO A 84 24.44 36.60 -6.85
C PRO A 84 25.76 36.89 -6.13
N PHE A 85 26.76 36.03 -6.26
CA PHE A 85 28.03 36.11 -5.57
C PHE A 85 29.11 35.30 -6.29
N SER A 86 30.35 35.75 -6.13
CA SER A 86 31.50 34.99 -6.62
C SER A 86 31.58 33.65 -5.89
N ALA A 87 31.21 32.62 -6.59
CA ALA A 87 30.92 31.32 -5.96
C ALA A 87 32.25 30.57 -5.68
N ARG A 88 32.52 30.32 -4.43
CA ARG A 88 33.20 29.07 -4.05
C ARG A 88 32.15 27.96 -4.24
N ALA A 89 31.65 27.86 -5.45
CA ALA A 89 30.42 27.13 -5.70
C ALA A 89 30.64 25.64 -5.61
N ALA A 90 29.71 25.00 -4.93
CA ALA A 90 29.53 23.59 -5.04
C ALA A 90 28.04 23.34 -5.22
N PHE A 91 27.67 22.56 -6.21
CA PHE A 91 26.34 21.98 -6.29
C PHE A 91 26.29 20.83 -5.31
N VAL A 92 25.34 20.89 -4.39
CA VAL A 92 24.96 19.76 -3.56
C VAL A 92 23.55 19.39 -3.94
N PRO A 93 23.33 18.36 -4.74
CA PRO A 93 21.99 17.96 -5.12
C PRO A 93 21.20 17.48 -3.90
N ALA A 94 19.92 17.86 -3.81
CA ALA A 94 19.02 17.33 -2.81
C ALA A 94 18.76 15.83 -3.06
N PRO A 95 18.43 15.08 -2.02
CA PRO A 95 18.13 13.64 -2.14
C PRO A 95 17.01 13.30 -3.14
N CYS A 96 16.05 14.22 -3.29
CA CYS A 96 14.95 14.09 -4.25
C CYS A 96 15.35 14.39 -5.70
N GLY A 97 16.57 14.89 -5.95
CA GLY A 97 17.04 15.30 -7.27
C GLY A 97 16.31 16.53 -7.85
N SER A 98 15.56 17.27 -7.02
CA SER A 98 14.76 18.43 -7.45
C SER A 98 15.30 19.78 -7.00
N ALA A 99 16.31 19.80 -6.15
CA ALA A 99 16.92 21.02 -5.64
C ALA A 99 18.43 20.88 -5.51
N ALA A 100 19.15 21.97 -5.66
CA ALA A 100 20.58 22.05 -5.42
C ALA A 100 20.90 23.31 -4.63
N ALA A 101 21.93 23.25 -3.79
CA ALA A 101 22.45 24.41 -3.09
C ALA A 101 23.74 24.87 -3.73
N ILE A 102 23.84 26.15 -3.88
CA ILE A 102 25.07 26.84 -4.29
C ILE A 102 25.39 27.81 -3.18
N TRP A 103 26.60 27.74 -2.60
CA TRP A 103 27.01 28.73 -1.62
C TRP A 103 28.35 29.34 -1.96
N GLY A 104 28.55 30.60 -1.56
CA GLY A 104 29.75 31.34 -1.80
C GLY A 104 30.50 31.69 -0.53
N SER A 105 31.45 32.64 -0.65
CA SER A 105 32.29 33.15 0.46
C SER A 105 31.57 34.18 1.35
N LEU A 106 30.36 34.57 1.00
CA LEU A 106 29.50 35.50 1.73
C LEU A 106 28.34 34.74 2.43
N PRO A 107 27.68 35.35 3.41
CA PRO A 107 26.66 34.68 4.21
C PRO A 107 25.33 34.39 3.47
N HIS A 108 25.41 34.10 2.21
CA HIS A 108 24.24 33.83 1.36
C HIS A 108 24.27 32.42 0.78
N VAL A 109 23.12 31.81 0.72
CA VAL A 109 22.87 30.55 0.04
C VAL A 109 21.84 30.73 -1.06
N ALA A 110 22.13 30.26 -2.25
CA ALA A 110 21.13 30.11 -3.30
C ALA A 110 20.63 28.65 -3.31
N LEU A 111 19.33 28.44 -3.12
CA LEU A 111 18.64 27.19 -3.35
C LEU A 111 17.92 27.27 -4.69
N VAL A 112 18.20 26.32 -5.56
CA VAL A 112 17.65 26.29 -6.92
C VAL A 112 16.77 25.05 -7.05
N GLU A 113 15.54 25.21 -7.50
CA GLU A 113 14.60 24.12 -7.73
C GLU A 113 14.51 23.75 -9.21
N SER A 114 14.03 22.51 -9.48
CA SER A 114 13.68 22.10 -10.84
C SER A 114 12.64 23.06 -11.43
N GLY A 115 12.99 23.73 -12.51
CA GLY A 115 12.19 24.84 -13.07
C GLY A 115 12.93 26.17 -13.06
N GLY A 116 14.11 26.24 -12.42
CA GLY A 116 15.02 27.42 -12.50
C GLY A 116 14.75 28.51 -11.50
N GLU A 117 13.80 28.37 -10.58
CA GLU A 117 13.56 29.39 -9.56
C GLU A 117 14.68 29.40 -8.52
N ILE A 118 15.40 30.52 -8.43
CA ILE A 118 16.50 30.72 -7.47
C ILE A 118 15.96 31.39 -6.22
N THR A 119 15.95 30.68 -5.09
CA THR A 119 15.64 31.27 -3.79
C THR A 119 16.93 31.67 -3.08
N ARG A 120 17.07 32.95 -2.78
CA ARG A 120 18.21 33.48 -2.02
C ARG A 120 17.88 33.51 -0.55
N THR A 121 18.73 32.92 0.27
CA THR A 121 18.59 32.94 1.73
C THR A 121 19.84 33.52 2.35
N GLU A 122 19.69 34.56 3.16
CA GLU A 122 20.78 35.11 3.95
C GLU A 122 20.98 34.27 5.21
N LEU A 123 22.19 33.81 5.42
CA LEU A 123 22.52 32.95 6.54
C LEU A 123 22.96 33.71 7.81
N GLY A 124 23.14 35.03 7.70
CA GLY A 124 23.55 35.88 8.81
C GLY A 124 25.02 35.75 9.24
N ALA A 125 25.70 34.67 8.87
CA ALA A 125 27.13 34.43 9.11
C ALA A 125 27.64 33.33 8.15
N ASP A 126 28.96 33.26 7.96
CA ASP A 126 29.62 32.22 7.16
C ASP A 126 29.25 30.81 7.62
N ALA A 127 28.84 29.98 6.70
CA ALA A 127 28.56 28.57 6.96
C ALA A 127 29.75 27.66 6.59
N ASP A 128 29.99 26.64 7.38
CA ASP A 128 31.01 25.62 7.08
C ASP A 128 30.49 24.59 6.06
N ALA A 129 29.20 24.26 6.13
CA ALA A 129 28.53 23.39 5.17
C ALA A 129 27.01 23.72 5.06
N VAL A 130 26.47 23.58 3.86
CA VAL A 130 25.04 23.71 3.57
C VAL A 130 24.59 22.50 2.77
N LEU A 131 23.60 21.78 3.29
CA LEU A 131 23.08 20.58 2.65
C LEU A 131 21.60 20.82 2.30
N PRO A 132 21.23 20.87 1.03
CA PRO A 132 19.88 21.12 0.59
C PRO A 132 18.95 19.91 0.85
N LEU A 133 17.69 20.23 1.08
CA LEU A 133 16.60 19.29 1.26
C LEU A 133 15.45 19.70 0.32
N SER A 134 14.47 18.84 0.15
CA SER A 134 13.27 19.17 -0.63
C SER A 134 12.51 20.36 -0.02
N GLY A 135 11.86 21.15 -0.86
CA GLY A 135 10.96 22.22 -0.42
C GLY A 135 11.67 23.44 0.16
N ARG A 136 12.73 23.93 -0.50
CA ARG A 136 13.46 25.17 -0.13
C ARG A 136 14.08 25.16 1.27
N ARG A 137 14.38 24.00 1.80
CA ARG A 137 14.97 23.81 3.12
C ARG A 137 16.41 23.34 3.03
N ALA A 138 17.22 23.72 3.97
CA ALA A 138 18.59 23.27 4.06
C ALA A 138 19.01 23.01 5.53
N LEU A 139 19.95 22.07 5.72
CA LEU A 139 20.71 21.96 6.94
C LEU A 139 21.93 22.86 6.83
N VAL A 140 22.18 23.66 7.84
CA VAL A 140 23.30 24.60 7.86
C VAL A 140 24.21 24.30 9.05
N ALA A 141 25.48 24.05 8.78
CA ALA A 141 26.49 23.83 9.81
C ALA A 141 27.40 25.05 9.97
N ARG A 142 27.62 25.48 11.22
CA ARG A 142 28.49 26.61 11.59
C ARG A 142 29.26 26.27 12.85
N GLY A 143 30.57 26.23 12.78
CA GLY A 143 31.42 25.92 13.92
C GLY A 143 30.97 24.63 14.64
N THR A 144 30.55 24.78 15.87
CA THR A 144 30.06 23.68 16.71
C THR A 144 28.52 23.55 16.73
N GLN A 145 27.82 24.13 15.78
CA GLN A 145 26.36 24.10 15.73
C GLN A 145 25.84 23.67 14.36
N ILE A 146 24.81 22.84 14.37
CA ILE A 146 24.10 22.40 13.18
C ILE A 146 22.65 22.86 13.31
N THR A 147 22.23 23.74 12.42
CA THR A 147 20.84 24.20 12.34
C THR A 147 20.04 23.30 11.40
N LEU A 148 19.02 22.68 11.93
CA LEU A 148 18.08 21.82 11.18
C LEU A 148 17.06 22.66 10.40
N PRO A 149 16.39 22.08 9.41
CA PRO A 149 15.33 22.75 8.67
C PRO A 149 14.12 23.19 9.52
N SER A 150 13.94 22.54 10.66
CA SER A 150 12.93 22.92 11.67
C SER A 150 13.29 24.16 12.49
N GLY A 151 14.49 24.69 12.32
CA GLY A 151 15.05 25.74 13.17
C GLY A 151 15.71 25.22 14.47
N ALA A 152 15.60 23.93 14.78
CA ALA A 152 16.27 23.34 15.93
C ALA A 152 17.80 23.31 15.72
N VAL A 153 18.56 23.52 16.79
CA VAL A 153 20.02 23.56 16.76
C VAL A 153 20.57 22.34 17.50
N THR A 154 21.39 21.56 16.79
CA THR A 154 22.14 20.44 17.39
C THR A 154 23.55 20.91 17.71
N PRO A 155 23.97 20.93 18.99
CA PRO A 155 25.31 21.28 19.38
C PRO A 155 26.27 20.11 19.15
N LEU A 156 27.46 20.39 18.67
CA LEU A 156 28.59 19.46 18.62
C LEU A 156 29.50 19.63 19.84
N ALA A 157 30.35 18.66 20.08
CA ALA A 157 31.36 18.76 21.13
C ALA A 157 32.27 19.97 20.91
N PRO A 158 32.82 20.55 21.99
CA PRO A 158 33.73 21.69 21.89
C PRO A 158 34.91 21.38 20.95
N ASN A 159 35.33 22.37 20.17
CA ASN A 159 36.40 22.26 19.19
C ASN A 159 36.15 21.26 18.06
N THR A 160 34.88 20.91 17.82
CA THR A 160 34.46 20.11 16.65
C THR A 160 33.99 21.03 15.54
N ARG A 161 34.40 20.77 14.30
CA ARG A 161 34.00 21.55 13.15
C ARG A 161 33.51 20.65 12.03
N VAL A 162 32.38 21.00 11.42
CA VAL A 162 31.87 20.27 10.24
C VAL A 162 32.72 20.65 9.02
N LEU A 163 33.21 19.64 8.36
CA LEU A 163 34.03 19.80 7.14
C LEU A 163 33.21 19.62 5.88
N GLY A 164 32.09 18.91 5.96
CA GLY A 164 31.19 18.64 4.86
C GLY A 164 30.24 17.48 5.14
N GLY A 165 29.48 17.09 4.12
CA GLY A 165 28.56 15.99 4.29
C GLY A 165 27.62 15.80 3.11
N GLY A 166 26.64 14.92 3.26
CA GLY A 166 25.56 14.67 2.31
C GLY A 166 24.29 14.22 3.01
N VAL A 167 23.17 14.49 2.41
CA VAL A 167 21.88 14.04 2.88
C VAL A 167 21.52 12.76 2.13
N LEU A 168 21.00 11.76 2.85
CA LEU A 168 20.59 10.50 2.28
C LEU A 168 19.34 10.65 1.42
N ALA A 169 19.15 9.77 0.47
CA ALA A 169 18.03 9.79 -0.48
C ALA A 169 16.65 9.76 0.19
N ASP A 170 16.56 9.26 1.43
CA ASP A 170 15.32 9.23 2.21
C ASP A 170 15.00 10.58 2.89
N GLY A 171 15.90 11.55 2.82
CA GLY A 171 15.74 12.86 3.45
C GLY A 171 15.66 12.85 4.98
N LYS A 172 15.95 11.71 5.62
CA LYS A 172 15.82 11.53 7.08
C LYS A 172 17.14 11.57 7.81
N LEU A 173 18.22 11.25 7.13
CA LEU A 173 19.57 11.20 7.68
C LEU A 173 20.52 12.09 6.90
N ALA A 174 21.44 12.73 7.60
CA ALA A 174 22.59 13.38 7.03
C ALA A 174 23.87 12.71 7.53
N ALA A 175 24.82 12.49 6.60
CA ALA A 175 26.17 12.09 6.93
C ALA A 175 27.04 13.35 7.00
N LEU A 176 27.66 13.61 8.13
CA LEU A 176 28.50 14.78 8.36
C LEU A 176 29.92 14.36 8.73
N LEU A 177 30.86 14.84 7.96
CA LEU A 177 32.27 14.70 8.30
C LEU A 177 32.67 15.84 9.23
N VAL A 178 33.27 15.52 10.35
CA VAL A 178 33.69 16.49 11.35
C VAL A 178 35.17 16.30 11.73
N ALA A 179 35.84 17.40 11.92
CA ALA A 179 37.15 17.43 12.61
C ALA A 179 36.90 17.64 14.10
N ALA A 180 37.43 16.77 14.95
CA ALA A 180 37.24 16.80 16.39
C ALA A 180 38.61 16.66 17.07
N PRO A 181 38.75 17.03 18.37
CA PRO A 181 39.92 16.73 19.13
C PRO A 181 40.21 15.23 19.12
N GLY A 182 41.35 14.81 18.57
CA GLY A 182 41.76 13.42 18.44
C GLY A 182 41.46 12.78 17.08
N GLY A 183 41.07 13.54 16.06
CA GLY A 183 40.96 13.07 14.68
C GLY A 183 39.69 13.42 13.96
N TYR A 184 39.41 12.71 12.89
CA TYR A 184 38.22 12.90 12.03
C TYR A 184 37.15 11.90 12.36
N ARG A 185 35.88 12.30 12.25
CA ARG A 185 34.73 11.46 12.52
C ARG A 185 33.66 11.66 11.47
N LEU A 186 32.97 10.58 11.13
CA LEU A 186 31.75 10.59 10.32
C LEU A 186 30.55 10.44 11.25
N LEU A 187 29.67 11.42 11.26
CA LEU A 187 28.46 11.44 12.07
C LEU A 187 27.25 11.15 11.21
N ALA A 188 26.36 10.27 11.65
CA ALA A 188 25.03 10.12 11.11
C ALA A 188 24.02 10.88 11.98
N LEU A 189 23.42 11.91 11.41
CA LEU A 189 22.48 12.82 12.08
C LEU A 189 21.05 12.56 11.62
N SER A 190 20.13 12.38 12.54
CA SER A 190 18.69 12.33 12.24
C SER A 190 18.15 13.73 12.01
N LEU A 191 17.60 13.98 10.82
CA LEU A 191 17.05 15.28 10.44
C LEU A 191 15.70 15.59 11.10
N GLY A 192 14.98 14.57 11.56
CA GLY A 192 13.72 14.75 12.28
C GLY A 192 13.89 15.09 13.75
N THR A 193 14.86 14.46 14.42
CA THR A 193 15.06 14.61 15.87
C THR A 193 16.27 15.48 16.23
N GLY A 194 17.20 15.69 15.31
CA GLY A 194 18.45 16.38 15.59
C GLY A 194 19.48 15.56 16.39
N HIS A 195 19.20 14.28 16.64
CA HIS A 195 20.15 13.43 17.39
C HIS A 195 21.18 12.80 16.46
N ILE A 196 22.43 12.74 16.94
CA ILE A 196 23.48 11.94 16.32
C ILE A 196 23.21 10.48 16.67
N ILE A 197 22.82 9.69 15.66
CA ILE A 197 22.47 8.28 15.85
C ILE A 197 23.65 7.34 15.74
N GLN A 198 24.70 7.76 15.04
CA GLN A 198 25.93 6.95 14.86
C GLN A 198 27.14 7.85 14.67
N GLN A 199 28.28 7.34 15.11
CA GLN A 199 29.57 8.01 14.96
C GLN A 199 30.65 6.97 14.64
N CYS A 200 31.40 7.20 13.55
CA CYS A 200 32.54 6.38 13.14
C CYS A 200 33.84 7.20 13.22
N THR A 201 34.88 6.63 13.77
CA THR A 201 36.22 7.27 13.75
C THR A 201 36.88 6.99 12.41
N MET A 202 37.44 8.02 11.77
CA MET A 202 38.14 7.93 10.50
C MET A 202 39.63 7.89 10.74
N PRO A 203 40.39 7.04 10.01
CA PRO A 203 41.82 6.89 10.26
C PRO A 203 42.65 8.10 9.82
N SER A 204 42.22 8.86 8.85
CA SER A 204 42.90 10.04 8.32
C SER A 204 41.94 11.10 7.84
N ALA A 205 42.46 12.22 7.32
CA ALA A 205 41.66 13.30 6.75
C ALA A 205 40.92 12.82 5.49
N THR A 206 39.60 12.94 5.48
CA THR A 206 38.81 12.62 4.32
C THR A 206 38.85 13.75 3.30
N VAL A 207 39.21 13.41 2.06
CA VAL A 207 39.34 14.37 0.94
C VAL A 207 38.00 14.55 0.22
N ARG A 208 37.21 13.48 0.07
CA ARG A 208 35.90 13.46 -0.58
C ARG A 208 34.94 12.52 0.16
N ILE A 209 33.66 12.79 0.05
CA ILE A 209 32.60 11.92 0.55
C ILE A 209 31.47 11.83 -0.45
N ALA A 210 31.00 10.63 -0.74
CA ALA A 210 29.81 10.36 -1.53
C ALA A 210 28.79 9.58 -0.69
N THR A 211 27.54 9.96 -0.74
CA THR A 211 26.47 9.32 0.06
C THR A 211 25.28 8.95 -0.81
N ARG A 212 24.83 7.69 -0.72
CA ARG A 212 23.62 7.20 -1.36
C ARG A 212 23.01 6.04 -0.57
N ARG A 213 21.69 5.94 -0.50
CA ARG A 213 20.92 4.81 0.09
C ARG A 213 21.46 4.24 1.41
N GLY A 214 21.94 5.09 2.30
CA GLY A 214 22.44 4.64 3.62
C GLY A 214 23.91 4.24 3.63
N ILE A 215 24.61 4.37 2.51
CA ILE A 215 26.03 4.14 2.37
C ILE A 215 26.75 5.47 2.28
N ALA A 216 27.86 5.61 2.99
CA ALA A 216 28.83 6.70 2.82
C ALA A 216 30.16 6.11 2.39
N ILE A 217 30.74 6.68 1.33
CA ILE A 217 32.08 6.35 0.87
C ILE A 217 32.97 7.55 1.11
N ALA A 218 34.05 7.34 1.79
CA ALA A 218 35.06 8.35 2.11
C ALA A 218 36.35 8.06 1.38
N LEU A 219 36.81 9.01 0.60
CA LEU A 219 38.16 9.03 0.06
C LEU A 219 39.09 9.64 1.12
N LEU A 220 39.95 8.85 1.73
CA LEU A 220 40.78 9.26 2.86
C LEU A 220 42.08 9.91 2.42
N GLU A 221 42.78 9.24 1.57
CA GLU A 221 44.02 9.71 0.94
C GLU A 221 43.88 9.51 -0.57
N PRO A 222 44.77 10.03 -1.40
CA PRO A 222 44.55 9.96 -2.85
C PRO A 222 44.33 8.55 -3.40
N ARG A 223 44.55 7.50 -2.62
CA ARG A 223 44.43 6.08 -3.04
C ARG A 223 43.56 5.22 -2.17
N GLN A 224 42.98 5.74 -1.06
CA GLN A 224 42.27 4.88 -0.11
C GLN A 224 40.80 5.28 -0.02
N LEU A 225 39.90 4.29 -0.19
CA LEU A 225 38.48 4.42 -0.06
C LEU A 225 37.98 3.57 1.11
N TRP A 226 37.06 4.15 1.89
CA TRP A 226 36.34 3.47 2.96
C TRP A 226 34.84 3.65 2.76
N ALA A 227 34.11 2.55 2.77
CA ALA A 227 32.65 2.56 2.68
C ALA A 227 32.01 2.10 3.98
N PHE A 228 31.00 2.83 4.43
CA PHE A 228 30.28 2.58 5.69
C PHE A 228 28.77 2.53 5.48
N GLU A 229 28.11 1.66 6.21
CA GLU A 229 26.66 1.72 6.40
C GLU A 229 26.35 2.73 7.52
N LEU A 230 25.70 3.83 7.18
CA LEU A 230 25.49 4.97 8.10
C LEU A 230 24.62 4.67 9.30
N ARG A 231 23.70 3.71 9.21
CA ARG A 231 22.82 3.38 10.34
C ARG A 231 23.49 2.55 11.41
N THR A 232 24.34 1.63 11.00
CA THR A 232 25.00 0.67 11.89
C THR A 232 26.42 1.08 12.24
N GLY A 233 27.01 2.01 11.47
CA GLY A 233 28.42 2.36 11.53
C GLY A 233 29.35 1.24 11.05
N ARG A 234 28.78 0.18 10.46
CA ARG A 234 29.53 -0.96 10.01
C ARG A 234 30.32 -0.60 8.76
N GLU A 235 31.60 -0.93 8.75
CA GLU A 235 32.44 -0.86 7.57
C GLU A 235 31.94 -1.88 6.54
N ILE A 236 31.67 -1.40 5.32
CA ILE A 236 31.26 -2.23 4.19
C ILE A 236 32.48 -2.77 3.47
N CYS A 237 33.40 -1.87 3.07
CA CYS A 237 34.67 -2.23 2.48
C CYS A 237 35.73 -1.14 2.70
N ALA A 238 36.97 -1.51 2.59
CA ALA A 238 38.12 -0.60 2.45
C ALA A 238 38.95 -1.09 1.26
N ALA A 239 39.28 -0.22 0.32
CA ALA A 239 40.05 -0.54 -0.87
C ALA A 239 41.17 0.47 -1.07
N THR A 240 42.32 -0.01 -1.55
CA THR A 240 43.46 0.83 -1.93
C THR A 240 43.66 0.70 -3.43
N PHE A 241 43.70 1.80 -4.14
CA PHE A 241 43.85 1.87 -5.59
C PHE A 241 45.32 2.06 -5.95
N GLU A 242 45.73 1.61 -7.14
CA GLU A 242 47.07 1.78 -7.61
C GLU A 242 47.39 3.20 -8.01
N ARG A 243 46.37 3.97 -8.43
CA ARG A 243 46.49 5.33 -8.94
C ARG A 243 45.88 6.33 -7.95
N ASP A 244 46.32 7.59 -8.08
CA ASP A 244 45.78 8.66 -7.28
C ASP A 244 44.36 9.04 -7.79
N ILE A 245 43.43 9.04 -6.88
CA ILE A 245 42.02 9.34 -7.15
C ILE A 245 41.78 10.84 -7.02
N ALA A 246 41.25 11.45 -8.08
CA ALA A 246 40.84 12.86 -8.10
C ALA A 246 39.43 13.05 -7.57
N ASP A 247 38.51 12.14 -7.91
CA ASP A 247 37.11 12.26 -7.58
C ASP A 247 36.38 10.93 -7.53
N ILE A 248 35.23 10.89 -6.83
CA ILE A 248 34.39 9.70 -6.65
C ILE A 248 32.91 10.06 -6.81
N ALA A 249 32.12 9.18 -7.40
CA ALA A 249 30.68 9.27 -7.43
C ALA A 249 30.06 7.89 -7.16
N LEU A 250 28.89 7.90 -6.51
CA LEU A 250 28.11 6.70 -6.24
C LEU A 250 26.81 6.76 -7.04
N ASP A 251 26.45 5.67 -7.70
CA ASP A 251 25.23 5.60 -8.49
C ASP A 251 23.97 5.75 -7.60
N PRO A 252 22.83 6.11 -8.17
CA PRO A 252 21.59 6.29 -7.41
C PRO A 252 21.17 5.07 -6.61
N ASP A 253 21.56 3.88 -7.04
CA ASP A 253 21.26 2.62 -6.37
C ASP A 253 22.23 2.24 -5.26
N GLY A 254 23.38 2.93 -5.18
CA GLY A 254 24.43 2.66 -4.21
C GLY A 254 25.14 1.33 -4.46
N ARG A 255 25.17 0.85 -5.71
CA ARG A 255 25.79 -0.40 -6.11
C ARG A 255 27.11 -0.21 -6.82
N ARG A 256 27.20 0.82 -7.68
CA ARG A 256 28.36 1.12 -8.50
C ARG A 256 29.08 2.36 -7.99
N LEU A 257 30.36 2.21 -7.81
CA LEU A 257 31.28 3.28 -7.46
C LEU A 257 32.05 3.66 -8.72
N VAL A 258 32.00 4.92 -9.08
CA VAL A 258 32.85 5.50 -10.12
C VAL A 258 34.02 6.21 -9.46
N VAL A 259 35.20 5.92 -9.97
CA VAL A 259 36.46 6.49 -9.51
C VAL A 259 37.09 7.21 -10.72
N ARG A 260 37.43 8.49 -10.54
CA ARG A 260 38.18 9.25 -11.54
C ARG A 260 39.61 9.43 -11.06
N GLY A 261 40.58 8.94 -11.82
CA GLY A 261 41.97 9.16 -11.55
C GLY A 261 42.43 10.60 -11.85
N VAL A 262 43.57 10.98 -11.30
CA VAL A 262 44.19 12.30 -11.52
C VAL A 262 44.58 12.50 -13.00
N GLY A 263 44.85 11.42 -13.72
CA GLY A 263 45.11 11.44 -15.16
C GLY A 263 43.86 11.57 -16.05
N GLY A 264 42.67 11.58 -15.46
CA GLY A 264 41.40 11.70 -16.19
C GLY A 264 40.73 10.37 -16.52
N GLU A 265 41.38 9.25 -16.25
CA GLU A 265 40.81 7.89 -16.41
C GLU A 265 39.60 7.68 -15.48
N ILE A 266 38.62 6.95 -15.96
CA ILE A 266 37.38 6.69 -15.23
C ILE A 266 37.19 5.17 -15.10
N GLU A 267 37.13 4.70 -13.89
CA GLU A 267 36.89 3.30 -13.54
C GLU A 267 35.53 3.13 -12.86
N VAL A 268 34.78 2.11 -13.25
CA VAL A 268 33.49 1.75 -12.63
C VAL A 268 33.65 0.43 -11.90
N HIS A 269 33.38 0.41 -10.62
CA HIS A 269 33.51 -0.77 -9.77
C HIS A 269 32.14 -1.11 -9.15
N GLU A 270 31.81 -2.41 -9.11
CA GLU A 270 30.73 -2.88 -8.25
C GLU A 270 31.19 -2.91 -6.79
N LEU A 271 30.38 -2.36 -5.90
CA LEU A 271 30.74 -2.31 -4.46
C LEU A 271 30.92 -3.72 -3.86
N ALA A 272 30.16 -4.69 -4.39
CA ALA A 272 30.24 -6.10 -4.01
C ALA A 272 31.61 -6.73 -4.40
N ASP A 273 32.15 -6.34 -5.55
CA ASP A 273 33.45 -6.86 -6.03
C ASP A 273 34.62 -6.30 -5.21
N LEU A 274 34.55 -5.03 -4.82
CA LEU A 274 35.51 -4.45 -3.89
C LEU A 274 35.48 -5.13 -2.52
N GLN A 275 34.33 -5.57 -2.03
CA GLN A 275 34.22 -6.38 -0.81
C GLN A 275 34.87 -7.75 -0.96
N GLN A 276 34.69 -8.41 -2.10
CA GLN A 276 35.28 -9.73 -2.37
C GLN A 276 36.78 -9.64 -2.59
N ALA A 277 37.29 -8.62 -3.28
CA ALA A 277 38.69 -8.36 -3.46
C ALA A 277 39.42 -8.22 -2.11
N ARG A 278 38.82 -7.44 -1.19
CA ARG A 278 39.33 -7.34 0.19
C ARG A 278 39.37 -8.69 0.92
N ALA A 279 38.31 -9.49 0.79
CA ALA A 279 38.23 -10.81 1.43
C ALA A 279 39.31 -11.77 0.91
N ARG A 280 39.78 -11.58 -0.32
CA ARG A 280 40.87 -12.33 -0.94
C ARG A 280 42.26 -11.75 -0.65
N GLY A 281 42.31 -10.57 0.01
CA GLY A 281 43.57 -9.86 0.27
C GLY A 281 44.14 -9.12 -0.94
N GLU A 282 43.35 -8.85 -1.95
CA GLU A 282 43.71 -8.07 -3.12
C GLU A 282 43.68 -6.57 -2.82
N VAL A 283 44.49 -5.79 -3.53
CA VAL A 283 44.58 -4.32 -3.32
C VAL A 283 43.29 -3.64 -3.80
N THR A 284 42.77 -4.05 -4.96
CA THR A 284 41.54 -3.60 -5.54
C THR A 284 40.90 -4.70 -6.39
N ALA A 285 39.61 -4.60 -6.73
CA ALA A 285 38.97 -5.45 -7.73
C ALA A 285 39.21 -4.89 -9.13
N GLU A 286 39.13 -5.78 -10.13
CA GLU A 286 39.11 -5.31 -11.52
C GLU A 286 37.89 -4.44 -11.78
N PRO A 287 37.99 -3.31 -12.50
CA PRO A 287 36.86 -2.47 -12.86
C PRO A 287 35.92 -3.22 -13.80
N VAL A 288 34.62 -2.96 -13.63
CA VAL A 288 33.58 -3.51 -14.52
C VAL A 288 33.64 -2.85 -15.89
N ALA A 289 34.05 -1.58 -15.94
CA ALA A 289 34.25 -0.82 -17.15
C ALA A 289 35.41 0.16 -16.97
N ASP A 290 36.28 0.18 -17.95
CA ASP A 290 37.36 1.17 -18.08
C ASP A 290 36.94 2.13 -19.19
N VAL A 291 36.69 3.39 -18.86
CA VAL A 291 36.16 4.36 -19.81
C VAL A 291 37.22 5.38 -20.10
N SER A 292 37.82 5.27 -21.31
CA SER A 292 38.68 6.33 -21.85
C SER A 292 37.84 7.31 -22.67
N ILE A 293 37.93 8.59 -22.34
CA ILE A 293 37.38 9.66 -23.15
C ILE A 293 38.48 10.00 -24.18
N ASP A 294 38.53 9.22 -25.27
CA ASP A 294 39.36 9.58 -26.41
C ASP A 294 38.82 10.89 -27.01
N GLU A 295 39.72 11.83 -27.31
CA GLU A 295 39.36 13.05 -28.06
C GLU A 295 38.75 12.63 -29.40
N PRO A 296 37.46 12.87 -29.64
CA PRO A 296 36.92 12.77 -30.98
C PRO A 296 37.67 13.84 -31.81
N ALA A 297 38.25 13.42 -32.94
CA ALA A 297 38.82 14.38 -33.88
C ALA A 297 37.83 15.52 -34.11
N PRO A 298 38.30 16.79 -34.14
CA PRO A 298 37.42 17.93 -34.31
C PRO A 298 36.52 17.67 -35.52
N VAL A 299 35.23 17.56 -35.29
CA VAL A 299 34.21 17.55 -36.34
C VAL A 299 34.29 18.95 -36.97
N VAL A 300 35.07 19.07 -38.05
CA VAL A 300 34.97 20.20 -38.97
C VAL A 300 33.55 20.10 -39.51
N VAL A 301 32.71 21.01 -39.08
CA VAL A 301 31.41 21.23 -39.69
C VAL A 301 31.69 21.85 -41.05
N GLU A 302 32.03 21.01 -42.02
CA GLU A 302 31.85 21.40 -43.41
C GLU A 302 30.34 21.56 -43.60
N THR A 303 29.94 22.77 -43.91
CA THR A 303 28.61 23.04 -44.41
C THR A 303 28.42 22.22 -45.69
N ALA A 304 27.86 21.04 -45.54
CA ALA A 304 27.48 20.21 -46.66
C ALA A 304 26.58 21.03 -47.57
N PRO A 305 26.79 20.98 -48.90
CA PRO A 305 25.85 21.57 -49.83
C PRO A 305 24.50 20.94 -49.61
N ALA A 306 23.43 21.76 -49.61
CA ALA A 306 22.07 21.37 -49.38
C ALA A 306 21.80 20.03 -50.10
N ALA A 307 21.51 18.99 -49.34
CA ALA A 307 21.14 17.67 -49.88
C ALA A 307 19.94 17.87 -50.81
N PRO A 308 19.88 17.19 -51.95
CA PRO A 308 18.69 17.20 -52.77
C PRO A 308 17.50 16.78 -51.91
N PRO A 309 16.31 17.34 -52.13
CA PRO A 309 15.15 16.99 -51.32
C PRO A 309 15.01 15.45 -51.32
N PRO A 310 14.78 14.82 -50.16
CA PRO A 310 14.65 13.39 -50.10
C PRO A 310 13.56 12.98 -51.09
N PRO A 311 13.75 11.85 -51.84
CA PRO A 311 12.71 11.36 -52.73
C PRO A 311 11.44 11.30 -51.91
N THR A 312 10.36 11.86 -52.44
CA THR A 312 9.03 11.90 -51.82
C THR A 312 8.71 10.47 -51.40
N ALA A 313 8.88 10.23 -50.08
CA ALA A 313 8.54 8.95 -49.50
C ALA A 313 7.09 8.68 -49.85
N THR A 314 6.85 7.63 -50.62
CA THR A 314 5.52 7.17 -50.93
C THR A 314 4.91 6.78 -49.60
N THR A 315 4.20 7.70 -49.01
CA THR A 315 3.54 7.45 -47.73
C THR A 315 2.43 6.47 -48.00
N ILE A 316 2.64 5.22 -47.63
CA ILE A 316 1.57 4.23 -47.64
C ILE A 316 0.56 4.72 -46.61
N THR A 317 -0.55 5.26 -47.08
CA THR A 317 -1.65 5.69 -46.25
C THR A 317 -2.45 4.46 -45.88
N VAL A 318 -2.11 3.80 -44.78
CA VAL A 318 -3.02 2.85 -44.14
C VAL A 318 -4.28 3.66 -43.79
N PRO A 319 -5.49 3.18 -44.14
CA PRO A 319 -6.72 3.91 -43.82
C PRO A 319 -6.70 4.35 -42.37
N VAL A 320 -6.86 5.65 -42.16
CA VAL A 320 -6.86 6.24 -40.83
C VAL A 320 -7.97 5.54 -40.03
N LEU A 321 -7.59 4.86 -38.96
CA LEU A 321 -8.53 4.27 -38.00
C LEU A 321 -9.53 5.36 -37.62
N ARG A 322 -10.81 5.16 -38.01
CA ARG A 322 -11.89 6.05 -37.57
C ARG A 322 -11.79 6.17 -36.06
N ALA A 323 -11.68 7.41 -35.59
CA ALA A 323 -11.49 7.75 -34.20
C ALA A 323 -12.51 6.98 -33.32
N LEU A 324 -12.03 6.01 -32.59
CA LEU A 324 -12.78 5.36 -31.53
C LEU A 324 -12.86 6.38 -30.37
N GLU A 325 -14.06 6.70 -29.95
CA GLU A 325 -14.30 7.68 -28.92
C GLU A 325 -13.61 7.28 -27.60
N PRO A 326 -12.95 8.24 -26.93
CA PRO A 326 -12.20 7.97 -25.73
C PRO A 326 -13.11 7.84 -24.49
N ARG A 327 -12.88 6.85 -23.66
CA ARG A 327 -13.38 6.80 -22.28
C ARG A 327 -12.39 7.45 -21.32
N ASP A 328 -12.92 8.08 -20.25
CA ASP A 328 -12.26 9.00 -19.32
C ASP A 328 -10.96 8.51 -18.64
N GLY A 329 -9.98 9.39 -18.51
CA GLY A 329 -8.86 9.28 -17.58
C GLY A 329 -7.46 9.67 -18.08
N ALA A 330 -7.13 9.52 -19.38
CA ALA A 330 -5.81 9.86 -19.91
C ALA A 330 -5.79 11.26 -20.54
N SER A 331 -4.62 11.94 -20.56
CA SER A 331 -4.50 13.22 -21.22
C SER A 331 -4.72 13.09 -22.74
N GLU A 332 -5.20 14.13 -23.40
CA GLU A 332 -5.45 14.12 -24.86
C GLU A 332 -4.15 13.91 -25.66
N ILE A 333 -3.04 14.38 -25.12
CA ILE A 333 -1.69 14.22 -25.69
C ILE A 333 -1.25 12.75 -25.64
N ASP A 334 -1.44 12.06 -24.54
CA ASP A 334 -1.05 10.64 -24.37
C ASP A 334 -1.85 9.74 -25.30
N ARG A 335 -3.14 10.06 -25.50
CA ARG A 335 -4.02 9.32 -26.42
C ARG A 335 -3.62 9.52 -27.88
N ALA A 336 -3.25 10.74 -28.26
CA ALA A 336 -2.79 11.02 -29.62
C ALA A 336 -1.48 10.28 -29.92
N GLN A 337 -0.57 10.26 -28.96
CA GLN A 337 0.70 9.54 -29.08
C GLN A 337 0.50 8.02 -29.18
N ALA A 338 -0.35 7.44 -28.34
CA ALA A 338 -0.68 6.01 -28.39
C ALA A 338 -1.32 5.60 -29.74
N ARG A 339 -2.24 6.41 -30.27
CA ARG A 339 -2.85 6.19 -31.58
C ARG A 339 -1.82 6.25 -32.71
N ARG A 340 -0.89 7.21 -32.67
CA ARG A 340 0.19 7.32 -33.64
C ARG A 340 1.08 6.09 -33.60
N GLN A 341 1.49 5.65 -32.42
CA GLN A 341 2.29 4.45 -32.23
C GLN A 341 1.58 3.21 -32.80
N LEU A 342 0.31 3.00 -32.44
CA LEU A 342 -0.45 1.87 -32.93
C LEU A 342 -0.57 1.89 -34.45
N ALA A 343 -0.81 3.07 -35.07
CA ALA A 343 -0.86 3.20 -36.53
C ALA A 343 0.47 2.82 -37.19
N LEU A 344 1.61 3.24 -36.62
CA LEU A 344 2.96 2.87 -37.12
C LEU A 344 3.22 1.37 -37.01
N GLU A 345 2.83 0.75 -35.91
CA GLU A 345 2.97 -0.69 -35.71
C GLU A 345 2.06 -1.50 -36.67
N LEU A 346 0.82 -1.07 -36.89
CA LEU A 346 -0.10 -1.71 -37.85
C LEU A 346 0.41 -1.58 -39.26
N GLN A 347 0.95 -0.42 -39.64
CA GLN A 347 1.60 -0.21 -40.94
C GLN A 347 2.80 -1.14 -41.12
N ARG A 348 3.60 -1.33 -40.07
CA ARG A 348 4.74 -2.24 -40.07
C ARG A 348 4.30 -3.69 -40.28
N VAL A 349 3.22 -4.13 -39.62
CA VAL A 349 2.64 -5.48 -39.86
C VAL A 349 2.11 -5.64 -41.30
N ALA A 350 1.47 -4.61 -41.85
CA ALA A 350 1.04 -4.62 -43.25
C ALA A 350 2.21 -4.78 -44.21
N LEU A 351 3.34 -4.11 -43.97
CA LEU A 351 4.55 -4.26 -44.79
C LEU A 351 5.23 -5.62 -44.62
N TRP A 352 5.22 -6.20 -43.41
CA TRP A 352 5.68 -7.59 -43.22
C TRP A 352 4.82 -8.57 -44.02
N SER A 353 3.50 -8.35 -44.04
CA SER A 353 2.56 -9.16 -44.77
C SER A 353 2.82 -9.03 -46.29
N LEU A 354 3.09 -7.82 -46.78
CA LEU A 354 3.49 -7.57 -48.16
C LEU A 354 4.77 -8.34 -48.55
N ALA A 355 5.79 -8.22 -47.69
CA ALA A 355 7.06 -8.92 -47.92
C ALA A 355 6.89 -10.45 -47.93
N ALA A 356 6.03 -10.97 -47.05
CA ALA A 356 5.68 -12.40 -47.02
C ALA A 356 4.90 -12.85 -48.26
N ILE A 357 3.95 -12.03 -48.74
CA ILE A 357 3.19 -12.29 -49.99
C ILE A 357 4.12 -12.22 -51.23
N ALA A 358 4.95 -11.19 -51.32
CA ALA A 358 5.92 -11.06 -52.42
C ALA A 358 6.86 -12.27 -52.46
N ASN A 359 7.39 -12.71 -51.34
CA ASN A 359 8.20 -13.92 -51.26
C ASN A 359 7.40 -15.19 -51.61
N ALA A 360 6.09 -15.24 -51.23
CA ALA A 360 5.23 -16.36 -51.61
C ALA A 360 4.92 -16.39 -53.11
N TRP A 361 4.87 -15.24 -53.80
CA TRP A 361 4.77 -15.14 -55.25
C TRP A 361 6.06 -15.59 -55.93
N ASP A 362 7.20 -15.09 -55.49
CA ASP A 362 8.53 -15.44 -56.02
C ASP A 362 8.82 -16.93 -55.89
N THR A 363 8.53 -17.51 -54.75
CA THR A 363 8.70 -18.95 -54.48
C THR A 363 7.57 -19.83 -55.01
N ARG A 364 6.63 -19.29 -55.77
CA ARG A 364 5.46 -19.98 -56.34
C ARG A 364 4.59 -20.74 -55.34
N ARG A 365 4.61 -20.33 -54.09
CA ARG A 365 3.79 -20.93 -53.04
C ARG A 365 2.31 -20.53 -53.14
N ILE A 366 2.03 -19.31 -53.58
CA ILE A 366 0.69 -18.87 -53.94
C ILE A 366 0.53 -19.09 -55.45
N GLY A 367 -0.53 -19.78 -55.88
CA GLY A 367 -0.73 -20.24 -57.28
C GLY A 367 -0.75 -19.11 -58.32
N TYR A 368 -0.41 -19.43 -59.57
CA TYR A 368 -0.39 -18.47 -60.67
C TYR A 368 -1.81 -18.05 -61.08
N GLY A 369 -2.00 -16.73 -61.24
CA GLY A 369 -3.08 -16.19 -62.04
C GLY A 369 -2.81 -16.43 -63.52
N ASN A 370 -3.86 -16.46 -64.39
CA ASN A 370 -3.71 -16.52 -65.82
C ASN A 370 -2.99 -15.25 -66.31
N GLU A 371 -2.11 -15.41 -67.34
CA GLU A 371 -1.45 -14.33 -68.04
C GLU A 371 -0.28 -13.61 -67.41
N GLY A 372 0.50 -14.27 -66.54
CA GLY A 372 1.75 -13.71 -66.04
C GLY A 372 1.61 -12.66 -64.91
N LYS A 373 0.40 -12.47 -64.39
CA LYS A 373 0.12 -11.65 -63.25
C LYS A 373 0.05 -12.49 -61.96
N HIS A 374 0.53 -11.94 -60.86
CA HIS A 374 0.39 -12.62 -59.59
C HIS A 374 -1.06 -12.61 -59.08
N PRO A 375 -1.54 -13.68 -58.42
CA PRO A 375 -2.89 -13.71 -57.88
C PRO A 375 -3.06 -12.63 -56.80
N PHE A 376 -4.18 -11.92 -56.86
CA PHE A 376 -4.55 -10.84 -55.96
C PHE A 376 -3.64 -9.59 -55.95
N GLU A 377 -2.79 -9.42 -56.93
CA GLU A 377 -1.83 -8.29 -57.01
C GLU A 377 -2.49 -6.93 -56.89
N LEU A 378 -3.55 -6.69 -57.64
CA LEU A 378 -4.31 -5.42 -57.63
C LEU A 378 -4.98 -5.19 -56.26
N GLU A 379 -5.47 -6.26 -55.64
CA GLU A 379 -6.11 -6.20 -54.34
C GLU A 379 -5.09 -5.85 -53.23
N VAL A 380 -3.93 -6.50 -53.24
CA VAL A 380 -2.83 -6.19 -52.31
C VAL A 380 -2.37 -4.75 -52.50
N ALA A 381 -2.20 -4.29 -53.75
CA ALA A 381 -1.84 -2.90 -54.03
C ALA A 381 -2.90 -1.91 -53.51
N ALA A 382 -4.19 -2.21 -53.71
CA ALA A 382 -5.28 -1.37 -53.26
C ALA A 382 -5.36 -1.30 -51.72
N ILE A 383 -5.22 -2.44 -51.03
CA ILE A 383 -5.21 -2.49 -49.56
C ILE A 383 -4.08 -1.63 -48.98
N LEU A 384 -2.92 -1.66 -49.63
CA LEU A 384 -1.72 -0.92 -49.21
C LEU A 384 -1.67 0.53 -49.72
N GLY A 385 -2.65 0.98 -50.47
CA GLY A 385 -2.70 2.35 -51.04
C GLY A 385 -1.66 2.61 -52.13
N LEU A 386 -1.16 1.59 -52.81
CA LEU A 386 -0.19 1.69 -53.88
C LEU A 386 -0.89 2.00 -55.22
N ASN A 387 -1.11 3.28 -55.54
CA ASN A 387 -1.94 3.76 -56.66
C ASN A 387 -1.43 3.37 -58.06
N GLN A 388 -0.16 2.97 -58.19
CA GLN A 388 0.45 2.61 -59.48
C GLN A 388 0.71 1.09 -59.64
N GLY A 389 0.27 0.29 -58.67
CA GLY A 389 0.63 -1.13 -58.62
C GLY A 389 2.12 -1.35 -58.32
N PHE A 390 2.57 -2.57 -58.49
CA PHE A 390 3.98 -2.89 -58.30
C PHE A 390 4.72 -2.75 -59.65
N ALA A 391 5.75 -1.91 -59.72
CA ALA A 391 6.60 -1.75 -60.90
C ALA A 391 7.86 -2.61 -60.70
N GLY A 392 7.94 -3.77 -61.38
CA GLY A 392 9.14 -4.56 -61.40
C GLY A 392 9.24 -5.68 -60.33
N ASP A 393 10.35 -5.77 -59.65
CA ASP A 393 10.62 -6.81 -58.64
C ASP A 393 9.82 -6.54 -57.33
N TYR A 394 8.84 -7.38 -57.10
CA TYR A 394 7.94 -7.26 -55.89
C TYR A 394 8.68 -7.46 -54.58
N VAL A 395 9.66 -8.37 -54.56
CA VAL A 395 10.45 -8.64 -53.33
C VAL A 395 11.38 -7.48 -53.02
N ALA A 396 12.00 -6.87 -54.06
CA ALA A 396 12.81 -5.68 -53.88
C ALA A 396 11.99 -4.50 -53.41
N THR A 397 10.84 -4.22 -54.05
CA THR A 397 9.91 -3.13 -53.66
C THR A 397 9.40 -3.30 -52.23
N ALA A 398 8.95 -4.49 -51.86
CA ALA A 398 8.49 -4.77 -50.51
C ALA A 398 9.58 -4.56 -49.45
N ARG A 399 10.81 -4.95 -49.78
CA ARG A 399 11.98 -4.77 -48.90
C ARG A 399 12.35 -3.30 -48.77
N GLU A 400 12.35 -2.52 -49.86
CA GLU A 400 12.60 -1.08 -49.84
C GLU A 400 11.58 -0.33 -48.96
N LEU A 401 10.29 -0.61 -49.17
CA LEU A 401 9.21 0.02 -48.36
C LEU A 401 9.33 -0.33 -46.88
N LEU A 402 9.60 -1.59 -46.56
CA LEU A 402 9.79 -2.03 -45.18
C LEU A 402 11.03 -1.35 -44.56
N THR A 403 12.17 -1.31 -45.26
CA THR A 403 13.40 -0.68 -44.79
C THR A 403 13.20 0.81 -44.55
N ALA A 404 12.54 1.51 -45.48
CA ALA A 404 12.23 2.94 -45.34
C ALA A 404 11.31 3.20 -44.14
N HIS A 405 10.30 2.34 -43.93
CA HIS A 405 9.40 2.49 -42.76
C HIS A 405 10.12 2.20 -41.43
N GLU A 406 10.95 1.15 -41.39
CA GLU A 406 11.73 0.84 -40.20
C GLU A 406 12.74 1.94 -39.86
N ALA A 407 13.36 2.55 -40.87
CA ALA A 407 14.23 3.72 -40.64
C ALA A 407 13.44 4.92 -40.13
N ALA A 408 12.23 5.17 -40.68
CA ALA A 408 11.37 6.26 -40.22
C ALA A 408 10.91 6.10 -38.78
N ILE A 409 10.49 4.89 -38.40
CA ILE A 409 10.07 4.64 -36.99
C ILE A 409 11.25 4.62 -36.03
N ALA A 410 12.41 4.16 -36.45
CA ALA A 410 13.62 4.19 -35.60
C ALA A 410 14.12 5.63 -35.36
N ALA A 411 13.86 6.55 -36.29
CA ALA A 411 14.14 7.99 -36.12
C ALA A 411 13.06 8.74 -35.30
N ASP A 412 11.92 8.12 -35.02
CA ASP A 412 10.86 8.72 -34.21
C ASP A 412 11.16 8.48 -32.72
N PRO A 413 11.55 9.52 -31.95
CA PRO A 413 11.90 9.35 -30.53
C PRO A 413 10.74 8.88 -29.66
N LEU A 414 9.52 9.02 -30.16
CA LEU A 414 8.30 8.60 -29.45
C LEU A 414 7.89 7.15 -29.76
N TRP A 415 8.51 6.51 -30.75
CA TRP A 415 8.20 5.15 -31.06
C TRP A 415 8.76 4.18 -30.03
N ARG A 416 7.87 3.45 -29.35
CA ARG A 416 8.20 2.58 -28.21
C ARG A 416 8.98 3.29 -27.09
N GLY A 417 8.89 4.62 -27.03
CA GLY A 417 9.43 5.40 -25.91
C GLY A 417 8.69 5.15 -24.60
N PRO A 418 9.27 5.53 -23.46
CA PRO A 418 8.62 5.41 -22.16
C PRO A 418 7.23 6.06 -22.15
N GLY A 419 6.25 5.39 -21.53
CA GLY A 419 4.86 5.85 -21.48
C GLY A 419 4.02 5.49 -22.72
N THR A 420 4.57 4.75 -23.69
CA THR A 420 3.77 4.23 -24.79
C THR A 420 3.20 2.85 -24.46
N PRO A 421 1.97 2.51 -24.92
CA PRO A 421 1.31 1.24 -24.58
C PRO A 421 2.17 -0.01 -24.85
N VAL A 422 2.90 -0.04 -25.96
CA VAL A 422 3.76 -1.17 -26.31
C VAL A 422 4.97 -1.25 -25.37
N ALA A 423 5.61 -0.12 -25.04
CA ALA A 423 6.75 -0.10 -24.13
C ALA A 423 6.33 -0.50 -22.71
N GLU A 424 5.17 -0.04 -22.25
CA GLU A 424 4.60 -0.44 -20.96
C GLU A 424 4.34 -1.94 -20.91
N LEU A 425 3.69 -2.50 -21.92
CA LEU A 425 3.46 -3.94 -22.01
C LEU A 425 4.77 -4.75 -22.01
N CYS A 426 5.80 -4.29 -22.73
CA CYS A 426 7.12 -4.92 -22.72
C CYS A 426 7.74 -4.93 -21.34
N THR A 427 7.74 -3.76 -20.67
CA THR A 427 8.38 -3.58 -19.38
C THR A 427 7.64 -4.31 -18.26
N GLU A 428 6.31 -4.18 -18.23
CA GLU A 428 5.47 -4.76 -17.17
C GLU A 428 5.36 -6.28 -17.29
N LEU A 429 5.24 -6.81 -18.49
CA LEU A 429 5.03 -8.24 -18.71
C LEU A 429 6.32 -9.00 -19.10
N GLY A 430 7.45 -8.30 -19.21
CA GLY A 430 8.75 -8.87 -19.53
C GLY A 430 8.78 -9.51 -20.92
N LEU A 431 8.15 -8.84 -21.91
CA LEU A 431 8.02 -9.37 -23.24
C LEU A 431 9.26 -9.08 -24.08
N SER A 432 9.74 -10.09 -24.78
CA SER A 432 10.82 -9.93 -25.77
C SER A 432 10.34 -9.14 -27.00
N ALA A 433 11.26 -8.60 -27.77
CA ALA A 433 10.92 -7.95 -29.04
C ALA A 433 10.17 -8.91 -30.00
N ARG A 434 10.51 -10.21 -29.99
CA ARG A 434 9.80 -11.25 -30.75
C ARG A 434 8.38 -11.47 -30.25
N ALA A 435 8.22 -11.52 -28.95
CA ALA A 435 6.90 -11.67 -28.33
C ALA A 435 5.97 -10.52 -28.73
N ILE A 436 6.46 -9.28 -28.71
CA ILE A 436 5.69 -8.11 -29.14
C ILE A 436 5.37 -8.14 -30.62
N ASP A 437 6.29 -8.57 -31.49
CA ASP A 437 6.03 -8.71 -32.92
C ASP A 437 4.92 -9.75 -33.19
N ILE A 438 4.88 -10.85 -32.40
CA ILE A 438 3.76 -11.83 -32.42
C ILE A 438 2.46 -11.17 -31.96
N VAL A 439 2.48 -10.46 -30.85
CA VAL A 439 1.30 -9.74 -30.35
C VAL A 439 0.75 -8.79 -31.43
N MET A 440 1.62 -8.03 -32.09
CA MET A 440 1.19 -7.08 -33.12
C MET A 440 0.61 -7.77 -34.35
N VAL A 441 1.16 -8.92 -34.77
CA VAL A 441 0.60 -9.73 -35.90
C VAL A 441 -0.81 -10.20 -35.54
N ILE A 442 -1.05 -10.67 -34.30
CA ILE A 442 -2.38 -11.13 -33.91
C ILE A 442 -3.33 -9.93 -33.72
N ALA A 443 -2.87 -8.84 -33.08
CA ALA A 443 -3.65 -7.62 -32.88
C ALA A 443 -4.10 -7.00 -34.20
N ALA A 444 -3.23 -6.98 -35.19
CA ALA A 444 -3.51 -6.34 -36.46
C ALA A 444 -4.73 -6.97 -37.20
N ALA A 445 -4.87 -8.29 -37.15
CA ALA A 445 -6.05 -8.95 -37.70
C ALA A 445 -7.34 -8.62 -36.95
N ALA A 446 -7.25 -8.46 -35.62
CA ALA A 446 -8.39 -8.11 -34.79
C ALA A 446 -8.81 -6.64 -34.90
N LEU A 447 -7.87 -5.76 -35.30
CA LEU A 447 -8.08 -4.32 -35.40
C LEU A 447 -8.42 -3.83 -36.83
N LEU A 448 -7.87 -4.47 -37.87
CA LEU A 448 -8.02 -4.06 -39.27
C LEU A 448 -8.41 -5.24 -40.13
N GLY A 449 -9.58 -5.19 -40.74
CA GLY A 449 -10.08 -6.19 -41.65
C GLY A 449 -9.22 -6.35 -42.92
N GLU A 450 -8.58 -5.27 -43.35
CA GLU A 450 -7.64 -5.23 -44.49
C GLU A 450 -6.42 -6.11 -44.22
N ILE A 451 -5.88 -6.11 -43.00
CA ILE A 451 -4.75 -7.00 -42.65
C ILE A 451 -5.23 -8.45 -42.55
N SER A 452 -6.42 -8.70 -42.02
CA SER A 452 -7.04 -10.03 -42.08
C SER A 452 -7.15 -10.53 -43.49
N ARG A 453 -7.49 -9.66 -44.46
CA ARG A 453 -7.57 -10.01 -45.84
C ARG A 453 -6.19 -10.34 -46.45
N LEU A 454 -5.14 -9.58 -46.12
CA LEU A 454 -3.76 -9.92 -46.56
C LEU A 454 -3.33 -11.30 -46.01
N TYR A 455 -3.76 -11.65 -44.79
CA TYR A 455 -3.51 -12.97 -44.19
C TYR A 455 -4.24 -14.10 -44.95
N GLY A 456 -5.48 -13.84 -45.38
CA GLY A 456 -6.21 -14.76 -46.25
C GLY A 456 -5.48 -15.01 -47.56
N ILE A 457 -4.98 -13.96 -48.21
CA ILE A 457 -4.18 -14.04 -49.45
C ILE A 457 -2.91 -14.84 -49.20
N LEU A 458 -2.14 -14.52 -48.14
CA LEU A 458 -0.89 -15.20 -47.81
C LEU A 458 -1.09 -16.70 -47.53
N SER A 459 -2.22 -17.06 -46.94
CA SER A 459 -2.60 -18.46 -46.66
C SER A 459 -3.25 -19.18 -47.82
N ASN A 460 -3.53 -18.48 -48.94
CA ASN A 460 -4.32 -18.97 -50.08
C ASN A 460 -5.72 -19.49 -49.64
N ASP A 461 -6.33 -18.84 -48.67
CA ASP A 461 -7.63 -19.15 -48.10
C ASP A 461 -8.44 -17.86 -47.86
N ALA A 462 -9.31 -17.52 -48.79
CA ALA A 462 -10.10 -16.31 -48.76
C ALA A 462 -11.08 -16.24 -47.58
N ALA A 463 -11.44 -17.38 -47.02
CA ALA A 463 -12.37 -17.48 -45.90
C ALA A 463 -11.67 -17.42 -44.52
N ARG A 464 -10.33 -17.36 -44.51
CA ARG A 464 -9.55 -17.35 -43.28
C ARG A 464 -9.69 -16.01 -42.53
N ALA A 465 -10.31 -16.05 -41.39
CA ALA A 465 -10.44 -14.90 -40.53
C ALA A 465 -9.46 -14.91 -39.33
N GLY A 466 -8.95 -16.08 -38.94
CA GLY A 466 -8.12 -16.26 -37.76
C GLY A 466 -6.61 -16.32 -38.02
N VAL A 467 -5.83 -16.02 -37.01
CA VAL A 467 -4.37 -16.13 -37.02
C VAL A 467 -3.97 -17.43 -36.33
N ASP A 468 -3.04 -18.18 -36.92
CA ASP A 468 -2.42 -19.34 -36.30
C ASP A 468 -0.88 -19.21 -36.27
N GLU A 469 -0.22 -20.13 -35.59
CA GLU A 469 1.24 -20.13 -35.46
C GLU A 469 1.96 -20.19 -36.83
N LEU A 470 1.41 -20.94 -37.80
CA LEU A 470 1.97 -21.03 -39.12
C LEU A 470 1.94 -19.67 -39.85
N LEU A 471 0.83 -18.95 -39.76
CA LEU A 471 0.70 -17.61 -40.32
C LEU A 471 1.66 -16.61 -39.64
N VAL A 472 1.77 -16.65 -38.32
CA VAL A 472 2.76 -15.83 -37.61
C VAL A 472 4.18 -16.09 -38.13
N GLN A 473 4.55 -17.36 -38.27
CA GLN A 473 5.85 -17.74 -38.83
C GLN A 473 6.04 -17.28 -40.28
N GLN A 474 4.98 -17.22 -41.10
CA GLN A 474 5.05 -16.75 -42.47
C GLN A 474 5.20 -15.23 -42.56
N VAL A 475 4.44 -14.47 -41.76
CA VAL A 475 4.49 -13.01 -41.74
C VAL A 475 5.85 -12.52 -41.20
N LEU A 476 6.37 -13.18 -40.20
CA LEU A 476 7.65 -12.83 -39.55
C LEU A 476 8.86 -13.57 -40.14
N ALA A 477 8.65 -14.34 -41.26
CA ALA A 477 9.75 -14.99 -41.96
C ALA A 477 10.77 -13.97 -42.49
N GLY A 478 12.03 -14.19 -42.25
CA GLY A 478 13.11 -13.25 -42.60
C GLY A 478 13.44 -12.22 -41.49
N ARG A 479 12.63 -12.12 -40.44
CA ARG A 479 12.92 -11.30 -39.25
C ARG A 479 13.32 -12.16 -38.06
N HIS A 480 12.63 -13.25 -37.85
CA HIS A 480 12.84 -14.16 -36.74
C HIS A 480 12.92 -15.61 -37.20
N ASP A 481 13.70 -16.43 -36.51
CA ASP A 481 13.75 -17.86 -36.73
C ASP A 481 12.42 -18.52 -36.30
N ARG A 482 12.02 -19.56 -37.06
CA ARG A 482 10.75 -20.28 -36.82
C ARG A 482 10.72 -20.97 -35.44
N HIS A 483 11.86 -21.54 -35.03
CA HIS A 483 11.94 -22.20 -33.71
C HIS A 483 11.83 -21.20 -32.58
N ASP A 484 12.39 -20.02 -32.72
CA ASP A 484 12.30 -18.93 -31.75
C ASP A 484 10.85 -18.43 -31.62
N LEU A 485 10.14 -18.25 -32.75
CA LEU A 485 8.72 -17.87 -32.74
C LEU A 485 7.85 -18.96 -32.08
N ALA A 486 8.12 -20.23 -32.37
CA ALA A 486 7.41 -21.36 -31.79
C ALA A 486 7.67 -21.44 -30.26
N ALA A 487 8.88 -21.09 -29.79
CA ALA A 487 9.23 -21.04 -28.39
C ALA A 487 8.46 -19.96 -27.64
N GLU A 488 8.24 -18.78 -28.23
CA GLU A 488 7.43 -17.71 -27.61
C GLU A 488 5.94 -18.08 -27.44
N LEU A 489 5.45 -19.04 -28.22
CA LEU A 489 4.09 -19.60 -28.17
C LEU A 489 4.01 -20.90 -27.34
N ASP A 490 5.10 -21.34 -26.71
CA ASP A 490 5.07 -22.47 -25.78
C ASP A 490 4.19 -22.17 -24.56
N PRO A 491 3.46 -23.13 -23.99
CA PRO A 491 2.66 -22.92 -22.78
C PRO A 491 3.41 -22.33 -21.58
N ARG A 492 4.74 -22.51 -21.55
CA ARG A 492 5.59 -21.96 -20.49
C ARG A 492 6.08 -20.53 -20.79
N ALA A 493 6.01 -20.10 -22.04
CA ALA A 493 6.43 -18.76 -22.44
C ALA A 493 5.49 -17.68 -21.90
N PRO A 494 5.98 -16.46 -21.69
CA PRO A 494 5.20 -15.34 -21.12
C PRO A 494 3.88 -15.10 -21.86
N LEU A 495 3.86 -15.13 -23.19
CA LEU A 495 2.66 -14.88 -24.01
C LEU A 495 1.49 -15.79 -23.63
N VAL A 496 1.75 -17.08 -23.44
CA VAL A 496 0.69 -18.08 -23.13
C VAL A 496 0.49 -18.20 -21.63
N ARG A 497 1.57 -18.26 -20.87
CA ARG A 497 1.52 -18.40 -19.42
C ARG A 497 0.78 -17.27 -18.71
N LEU A 498 0.95 -16.03 -19.19
CA LEU A 498 0.25 -14.85 -18.64
C LEU A 498 -1.16 -14.69 -19.22
N GLY A 499 -1.53 -15.48 -20.21
CA GLY A 499 -2.82 -15.40 -20.89
C GLY A 499 -2.93 -14.18 -21.81
N ILE A 500 -1.82 -13.66 -22.33
CA ILE A 500 -1.80 -12.59 -23.34
C ILE A 500 -2.35 -13.13 -24.64
N VAL A 501 -1.89 -14.33 -25.04
CA VAL A 501 -2.34 -15.07 -26.20
C VAL A 501 -3.11 -16.31 -25.76
N HIS A 502 -4.31 -16.45 -26.26
CA HIS A 502 -5.14 -17.65 -26.11
C HIS A 502 -5.05 -18.50 -27.37
N SER A 503 -5.05 -19.80 -27.17
CA SER A 503 -5.03 -20.79 -28.25
C SER A 503 -6.27 -21.67 -28.19
N ALA A 504 -7.04 -21.72 -29.25
CA ALA A 504 -8.30 -22.47 -29.28
C ALA A 504 -8.41 -23.38 -30.53
N GLY A 505 -9.26 -24.40 -30.45
CA GLY A 505 -9.60 -25.25 -31.59
C GLY A 505 -8.58 -26.35 -31.87
N LYS A 506 -7.99 -26.33 -33.04
CA LYS A 506 -7.06 -27.36 -33.56
C LYS A 506 -5.75 -27.45 -32.76
N ARG A 507 -5.00 -28.51 -32.94
CA ARG A 507 -3.65 -28.64 -32.36
C ARG A 507 -2.64 -27.71 -33.05
N ARG A 508 -1.62 -27.25 -32.36
CA ARG A 508 -0.48 -26.53 -32.90
C ARG A 508 0.10 -27.27 -34.13
N PRO A 509 0.54 -26.55 -35.16
CA PRO A 509 0.60 -25.09 -35.31
C PRO A 509 -0.69 -24.45 -35.88
N PHE A 510 -1.79 -25.19 -35.98
CA PHE A 510 -3.06 -24.76 -36.61
C PHE A 510 -4.12 -24.32 -35.60
N SER A 511 -3.78 -24.19 -34.33
CA SER A 511 -4.69 -23.62 -33.35
C SER A 511 -4.88 -22.14 -33.60
N GLU A 512 -6.11 -21.66 -33.49
CA GLU A 512 -6.43 -20.25 -33.61
C GLU A 512 -5.87 -19.48 -32.41
N LEU A 513 -5.13 -18.43 -32.72
CA LEU A 513 -4.53 -17.53 -31.73
C LEU A 513 -5.36 -16.25 -31.62
N SER A 514 -5.69 -15.86 -30.43
CA SER A 514 -6.37 -14.60 -30.10
C SER A 514 -5.70 -13.90 -28.93
N LEU A 515 -5.82 -12.58 -28.88
CA LEU A 515 -5.34 -11.80 -27.76
C LEU A 515 -6.43 -11.63 -26.69
N ASP A 516 -6.02 -11.54 -25.45
CA ASP A 516 -6.94 -11.13 -24.38
C ASP A 516 -7.46 -9.71 -24.68
N PRO A 517 -8.78 -9.46 -24.52
CA PRO A 517 -9.37 -8.14 -24.78
C PRO A 517 -8.69 -6.99 -24.03
N VAL A 518 -8.21 -7.23 -22.80
CA VAL A 518 -7.49 -6.23 -22.01
C VAL A 518 -6.22 -5.76 -22.72
N VAL A 519 -5.50 -6.67 -23.38
CA VAL A 519 -4.28 -6.31 -24.12
C VAL A 519 -4.63 -5.46 -25.34
N LEU A 520 -5.69 -5.80 -26.06
CA LEU A 520 -6.18 -5.00 -27.19
C LEU A 520 -6.61 -3.59 -26.76
N ASP A 521 -7.33 -3.49 -25.64
CA ASP A 521 -7.73 -2.19 -25.09
C ASP A 521 -6.53 -1.34 -24.70
N ARG A 522 -5.52 -1.93 -24.06
CA ARG A 522 -4.27 -1.23 -23.71
C ARG A 522 -3.53 -0.74 -24.96
N LEU A 523 -3.40 -1.57 -25.99
CA LEU A 523 -2.77 -1.15 -27.26
C LEU A 523 -3.49 0.04 -27.89
N ARG A 524 -4.80 0.16 -27.69
CA ARG A 524 -5.64 1.26 -28.16
C ARG A 524 -5.66 2.46 -27.22
N ALA A 525 -4.96 2.39 -26.09
CA ALA A 525 -5.04 3.36 -24.97
C ALA A 525 -6.49 3.57 -24.46
N VAL A 526 -7.27 2.49 -24.41
CA VAL A 526 -8.62 2.46 -23.83
C VAL A 526 -8.53 1.80 -22.46
N ALA A 527 -9.23 2.37 -21.47
CA ALA A 527 -9.30 1.76 -20.16
C ALA A 527 -10.04 0.41 -20.23
N PRO A 528 -9.40 -0.70 -19.79
CA PRO A 528 -10.01 -2.02 -19.88
C PRO A 528 -11.18 -2.18 -18.91
N GLU A 529 -12.22 -2.89 -19.32
CA GLU A 529 -13.31 -3.29 -18.45
C GLU A 529 -12.90 -4.50 -17.59
N LEU A 530 -12.73 -4.28 -16.30
CA LEU A 530 -12.25 -5.32 -15.38
C LEU A 530 -13.38 -6.18 -14.79
N GLY A 531 -14.60 -5.66 -14.73
CA GLY A 531 -15.79 -6.33 -14.18
C GLY A 531 -16.34 -5.66 -12.91
N ALA A 532 -17.60 -5.93 -12.57
CA ALA A 532 -18.31 -5.27 -11.47
C ALA A 532 -17.81 -5.64 -10.05
N ALA A 533 -17.16 -6.79 -9.91
CA ALA A 533 -16.57 -7.23 -8.64
C ALA A 533 -15.27 -6.51 -8.27
N ILE A 534 -14.76 -5.62 -9.14
CA ILE A 534 -13.47 -4.99 -9.00
C ILE A 534 -13.63 -3.49 -8.76
N THR A 535 -12.91 -2.99 -7.77
CA THR A 535 -12.81 -1.56 -7.48
C THR A 535 -11.36 -1.11 -7.55
N LEU A 536 -11.05 -0.18 -8.46
CA LEU A 536 -9.74 0.44 -8.52
C LEU A 536 -9.57 1.46 -7.38
N ARG A 537 -8.42 1.44 -6.73
CA ARG A 537 -8.08 2.41 -5.67
C ARG A 537 -6.76 3.09 -5.99
N ALA A 538 -6.84 4.40 -6.18
CA ALA A 538 -5.71 5.30 -6.21
C ALA A 538 -5.77 6.17 -4.95
N ASP A 539 -5.26 5.68 -3.83
CA ASP A 539 -5.22 6.45 -2.58
C ASP A 539 -4.01 7.41 -2.61
N SER A 540 -4.25 8.65 -2.19
CA SER A 540 -3.25 9.71 -2.07
C SER A 540 -2.47 9.66 -0.73
N CYS A 541 -2.54 8.56 0.03
CA CYS A 541 -1.87 8.45 1.31
C CYS A 541 -0.36 8.24 1.11
N GLU A 542 0.45 9.18 1.58
CA GLU A 542 1.90 9.03 1.57
C GLU A 542 2.34 7.94 2.55
N LEU A 543 3.21 7.02 2.09
CA LEU A 543 3.78 5.96 2.94
C LEU A 543 4.52 6.52 4.18
N ALA A 544 5.11 7.70 4.05
CA ALA A 544 5.77 8.40 5.15
C ALA A 544 4.81 8.80 6.30
N ALA A 545 3.52 8.88 6.00
CA ALA A 545 2.50 9.21 6.98
C ALA A 545 2.00 7.99 7.79
N LEU A 546 2.49 6.80 7.44
CA LEU A 546 2.15 5.55 8.12
C LEU A 546 3.27 5.19 9.11
N ASP A 547 2.93 5.11 10.38
CA ASP A 547 3.88 4.74 11.45
C ASP A 547 4.06 3.22 11.50
N LEU A 548 4.72 2.68 10.47
CA LEU A 548 4.99 1.26 10.33
C LEU A 548 6.49 0.99 10.28
N SER A 549 6.88 -0.20 10.71
CA SER A 549 8.28 -0.60 10.72
C SER A 549 8.85 -0.58 9.28
N ARG A 550 9.87 0.25 9.07
CA ARG A 550 10.49 0.45 7.76
C ARG A 550 10.95 -0.84 7.07
N PRO A 551 11.60 -1.80 7.75
CA PRO A 551 12.05 -3.02 7.10
C PRO A 551 10.91 -3.80 6.40
N VAL A 552 9.71 -3.81 6.98
CA VAL A 552 8.56 -4.51 6.41
C VAL A 552 8.01 -3.77 5.19
N LEU A 553 7.95 -2.42 5.26
CA LEU A 553 7.56 -1.59 4.12
C LEU A 553 8.57 -1.70 2.99
N ASP A 554 9.85 -1.64 3.29
CA ASP A 554 10.93 -1.77 2.31
C ASP A 554 10.91 -3.16 1.64
N ALA A 555 10.63 -4.22 2.40
CA ALA A 555 10.46 -5.57 1.85
C ALA A 555 9.25 -5.67 0.91
N ALA A 556 8.13 -5.04 1.26
CA ALA A 556 6.94 -4.99 0.42
C ALA A 556 7.18 -4.18 -0.87
N LEU A 557 7.84 -3.02 -0.77
CA LEU A 557 8.21 -2.21 -1.92
C LEU A 557 9.22 -2.93 -2.83
N ALA A 558 10.25 -3.55 -2.26
CA ALA A 558 11.21 -4.35 -3.01
C ALA A 558 10.54 -5.55 -3.71
N ALA A 559 9.54 -6.15 -3.08
CA ALA A 559 8.76 -7.21 -3.69
C ALA A 559 7.93 -6.67 -4.86
N LEU A 560 7.25 -5.54 -4.71
CA LEU A 560 6.43 -4.91 -5.76
C LEU A 560 7.27 -4.30 -6.90
N ALA A 561 8.51 -3.90 -6.62
CA ALA A 561 9.45 -3.41 -7.63
C ALA A 561 10.01 -4.50 -8.54
N ARG A 562 9.81 -5.78 -8.19
CA ARG A 562 10.17 -6.91 -9.07
C ARG A 562 9.33 -6.87 -10.35
N PRO A 563 9.81 -7.50 -11.43
CA PRO A 563 9.01 -7.61 -12.64
C PRO A 563 7.60 -8.10 -12.31
N PRO A 564 6.56 -7.58 -12.95
CA PRO A 564 5.17 -7.97 -12.70
C PRO A 564 4.90 -9.46 -12.83
N THR A 565 5.76 -10.15 -13.57
CA THR A 565 5.71 -11.60 -13.78
C THR A 565 6.27 -12.43 -12.61
N ALA A 566 6.79 -11.77 -11.56
CA ALA A 566 7.26 -12.48 -10.38
C ALA A 566 6.08 -12.84 -9.46
N PRO A 567 5.99 -14.08 -8.95
CA PRO A 567 4.91 -14.51 -8.08
C PRO A 567 5.05 -13.94 -6.66
N VAL A 568 4.85 -12.66 -6.53
CA VAL A 568 4.88 -11.95 -5.23
C VAL A 568 3.57 -12.13 -4.49
N ARG A 569 3.64 -12.43 -3.19
CA ARG A 569 2.49 -12.59 -2.31
C ARG A 569 2.61 -11.66 -1.12
N ILE A 570 1.61 -10.82 -0.92
CA ILE A 570 1.56 -9.86 0.19
C ILE A 570 0.30 -10.11 1.00
N ALA A 571 0.45 -10.29 2.30
CA ALA A 571 -0.67 -10.42 3.22
C ALA A 571 -0.68 -9.25 4.20
N VAL A 572 -1.77 -8.49 4.23
CA VAL A 572 -1.95 -7.42 5.22
C VAL A 572 -3.02 -7.85 6.21
N ARG A 573 -2.60 -8.04 7.45
CA ARG A 573 -3.47 -8.45 8.56
C ARG A 573 -3.76 -7.25 9.46
N GLY A 574 -4.95 -7.18 9.98
CA GLY A 574 -5.36 -6.12 10.90
C GLY A 574 -6.86 -6.06 11.09
N ARG A 575 -7.31 -5.28 12.06
CA ARG A 575 -8.74 -5.07 12.31
C ARG A 575 -9.42 -4.28 11.19
N VAL A 576 -10.73 -4.38 11.11
CA VAL A 576 -11.53 -3.57 10.19
C VAL A 576 -11.29 -2.08 10.49
N GLY A 577 -11.04 -1.29 9.44
CA GLY A 577 -10.75 0.14 9.61
C GLY A 577 -9.30 0.49 9.94
N SER A 578 -8.39 -0.48 10.11
CA SER A 578 -6.96 -0.23 10.37
C SER A 578 -6.20 0.39 9.18
N GLY A 579 -6.85 0.53 8.02
CA GLY A 579 -6.20 1.11 6.85
C GLY A 579 -5.49 0.11 5.93
N ARG A 580 -5.76 -1.20 6.08
CA ARG A 580 -5.13 -2.28 5.28
C ARG A 580 -5.16 -2.03 3.77
N ARG A 581 -6.33 -1.63 3.23
CA ARG A 581 -6.50 -1.32 1.80
C ARG A 581 -5.79 -0.04 1.40
N SER A 582 -5.81 0.98 2.24
CA SER A 582 -5.11 2.25 1.99
C SER A 582 -3.59 2.07 2.03
N LEU A 583 -3.08 1.23 2.94
CA LEU A 583 -1.67 0.85 2.96
C LEU A 583 -1.26 0.15 1.66
N LEU A 584 -2.04 -0.84 1.22
CA LEU A 584 -1.75 -1.54 -0.03
C LEU A 584 -1.84 -0.61 -1.24
N ALA A 585 -2.82 0.30 -1.28
CA ALA A 585 -2.93 1.29 -2.34
C ALA A 585 -1.72 2.25 -2.35
N ALA A 586 -1.27 2.71 -1.18
CA ALA A 586 -0.06 3.54 -1.08
C ALA A 586 1.22 2.79 -1.49
N LEU A 587 1.35 1.51 -1.11
CA LEU A 587 2.48 0.66 -1.51
C LEU A 587 2.49 0.41 -3.03
N THR A 588 1.33 0.11 -3.61
CA THR A 588 1.23 -0.11 -5.06
C THR A 588 1.47 1.18 -5.83
N ALA A 589 0.95 2.32 -5.37
CA ALA A 589 1.20 3.63 -5.96
C ALA A 589 2.69 4.02 -5.92
N ALA A 590 3.38 3.75 -4.79
CA ALA A 590 4.82 3.96 -4.68
C ALA A 590 5.65 3.05 -5.62
N ALA A 591 5.08 1.91 -6.02
CA ALA A 591 5.65 1.03 -7.05
C ALA A 591 5.19 1.38 -8.48
N GLY A 592 4.52 2.51 -8.67
CA GLY A 592 4.00 2.97 -9.97
C GLY A 592 2.81 2.16 -10.50
N ARG A 593 2.04 1.51 -9.62
CA ARG A 593 0.89 0.67 -9.98
C ARG A 593 -0.37 1.04 -9.21
N THR A 594 -1.53 0.65 -9.74
CA THR A 594 -2.83 0.83 -9.08
C THR A 594 -3.27 -0.45 -8.39
N LEU A 595 -3.89 -0.32 -7.21
CA LEU A 595 -4.49 -1.45 -6.50
C LEU A 595 -5.89 -1.74 -7.06
N ALA A 596 -6.14 -2.99 -7.47
CA ALA A 596 -7.44 -3.48 -7.88
C ALA A 596 -8.02 -4.39 -6.79
N VAL A 597 -9.03 -3.92 -6.09
CA VAL A 597 -9.67 -4.65 -4.98
C VAL A 597 -10.76 -5.55 -5.53
N ILE A 598 -10.66 -6.84 -5.25
CA ILE A 598 -11.62 -7.90 -5.60
C ILE A 598 -12.40 -8.25 -4.34
N ASP A 599 -13.71 -8.09 -4.37
CA ASP A 599 -14.56 -8.60 -3.29
C ASP A 599 -14.92 -10.07 -3.56
N ALA A 600 -14.36 -10.97 -2.77
CA ALA A 600 -14.61 -12.40 -2.92
C ALA A 600 -16.08 -12.79 -2.71
N GLN A 601 -16.87 -12.01 -1.97
CA GLN A 601 -18.30 -12.26 -1.77
C GLN A 601 -19.15 -11.97 -3.02
N ALA A 602 -18.63 -11.14 -3.94
CA ALA A 602 -19.26 -10.85 -5.21
C ALA A 602 -19.04 -11.92 -6.29
N LEU A 603 -18.15 -12.88 -6.03
CA LEU A 603 -17.86 -14.00 -6.92
C LEU A 603 -18.89 -15.15 -6.74
N PRO A 604 -19.02 -16.04 -7.73
CA PRO A 604 -19.93 -17.20 -7.63
C PRO A 604 -19.62 -18.08 -6.41
N ARG A 605 -20.63 -18.63 -5.74
CA ARG A 605 -20.46 -19.47 -4.53
C ARG A 605 -20.07 -20.91 -4.82
N ARG A 606 -20.40 -21.42 -6.01
CA ARG A 606 -20.03 -22.76 -6.44
C ARG A 606 -18.52 -22.80 -6.73
N ALA A 607 -17.82 -23.75 -6.16
CA ALA A 607 -16.36 -23.78 -6.11
C ALA A 607 -15.69 -23.73 -7.48
N ASP A 608 -16.18 -24.48 -8.45
CA ASP A 608 -15.66 -24.48 -9.84
C ASP A 608 -15.84 -23.10 -10.52
N ALA A 609 -17.06 -22.55 -10.48
CA ALA A 609 -17.35 -21.24 -11.05
C ALA A 609 -16.60 -20.11 -10.33
N PHE A 610 -16.39 -20.22 -9.01
CA PHE A 610 -15.58 -19.28 -8.24
C PHE A 610 -14.13 -19.24 -8.74
N VAL A 611 -13.55 -20.42 -8.91
CA VAL A 611 -12.15 -20.57 -9.34
C VAL A 611 -11.94 -20.04 -10.76
N ASP A 612 -12.83 -20.37 -11.67
CA ASP A 612 -12.76 -19.92 -13.06
C ASP A 612 -12.88 -18.39 -13.16
N GLU A 613 -13.85 -17.83 -12.44
CA GLU A 613 -14.03 -16.36 -12.39
C GLU A 613 -12.85 -15.67 -11.68
N LEU A 614 -12.40 -16.20 -10.54
CA LEU A 614 -11.24 -15.68 -9.83
C LEU A 614 -9.98 -15.70 -10.72
N ALA A 615 -9.71 -16.79 -11.41
CA ALA A 615 -8.56 -16.89 -12.32
C ALA A 615 -8.67 -15.87 -13.46
N THR A 616 -9.87 -15.68 -14.00
CA THR A 616 -10.14 -14.72 -15.09
C THR A 616 -9.95 -13.28 -14.60
N VAL A 617 -10.50 -12.95 -13.45
CA VAL A 617 -10.38 -11.62 -12.84
C VAL A 617 -8.93 -11.29 -12.49
N LEU A 618 -8.21 -12.22 -11.85
CA LEU A 618 -6.78 -12.06 -11.53
C LEU A 618 -5.95 -11.80 -12.80
N ARG A 619 -6.19 -12.58 -13.85
CA ARG A 619 -5.51 -12.41 -15.13
C ARG A 619 -5.78 -11.04 -15.73
N ARG A 620 -7.05 -10.60 -15.84
CA ARG A 620 -7.41 -9.30 -16.39
C ARG A 620 -6.79 -8.14 -15.62
N ILE A 621 -6.83 -8.18 -14.30
CA ILE A 621 -6.18 -7.16 -13.45
C ILE A 621 -4.67 -7.11 -13.71
N HIS A 622 -4.05 -8.28 -13.81
CA HIS A 622 -2.61 -8.38 -14.07
C HIS A 622 -2.24 -7.81 -15.44
N LEU A 623 -3.00 -8.19 -16.50
CA LEU A 623 -2.80 -7.68 -17.85
C LEU A 623 -3.08 -6.18 -17.97
N ALA A 624 -3.95 -5.64 -17.12
CA ALA A 624 -4.21 -4.20 -17.01
C ALA A 624 -3.09 -3.42 -16.29
N GLY A 625 -2.03 -4.09 -15.82
CA GLY A 625 -0.93 -3.45 -15.10
C GLY A 625 -1.21 -3.17 -13.61
N HIS A 626 -2.33 -3.66 -13.08
CA HIS A 626 -2.73 -3.43 -11.71
C HIS A 626 -2.28 -4.56 -10.77
N VAL A 627 -2.29 -4.31 -9.47
CA VAL A 627 -2.03 -5.32 -8.44
C VAL A 627 -3.36 -5.79 -7.86
N PRO A 628 -3.74 -7.07 -8.02
CA PRO A 628 -4.96 -7.60 -7.44
C PRO A 628 -4.86 -7.71 -5.92
N CYS A 629 -5.92 -7.30 -5.24
CA CYS A 629 -6.08 -7.38 -3.79
C CYS A 629 -7.39 -8.08 -3.45
N LEU A 630 -7.32 -9.28 -2.90
CA LEU A 630 -8.49 -10.04 -2.51
C LEU A 630 -8.92 -9.68 -1.09
N VAL A 631 -10.20 -9.32 -0.92
CA VAL A 631 -10.83 -9.05 0.37
C VAL A 631 -11.98 -10.01 0.61
N HIS A 632 -12.36 -10.23 1.87
CA HIS A 632 -13.49 -11.06 2.31
C HIS A 632 -13.44 -12.54 1.87
N LEU A 633 -12.28 -13.06 1.50
CA LEU A 633 -12.15 -14.48 1.13
C LEU A 633 -12.56 -15.43 2.26
N ALA A 634 -12.22 -15.09 3.50
CA ALA A 634 -12.64 -15.87 4.65
C ALA A 634 -14.17 -15.84 4.87
N ASP A 635 -14.87 -14.84 4.32
CA ASP A 635 -16.30 -14.63 4.45
C ASP A 635 -17.12 -15.38 3.40
N VAL A 636 -16.46 -16.01 2.43
CA VAL A 636 -17.12 -16.81 1.41
C VAL A 636 -17.49 -18.18 2.00
N THR A 637 -18.75 -18.50 1.92
CA THR A 637 -19.26 -19.84 2.20
C THR A 637 -19.42 -20.58 0.88
N PHE A 638 -18.62 -21.63 0.71
CA PHE A 638 -18.70 -22.49 -0.47
C PHE A 638 -19.73 -23.59 -0.26
N ASP A 639 -20.39 -23.97 -1.33
CA ASP A 639 -21.33 -25.10 -1.34
C ASP A 639 -20.60 -26.43 -1.10
N GLU A 640 -19.29 -26.48 -1.37
CA GLU A 640 -18.43 -27.65 -1.22
C GLU A 640 -17.29 -27.39 -0.24
N ALA A 641 -16.97 -28.38 0.60
CA ALA A 641 -15.90 -28.26 1.60
C ALA A 641 -14.51 -27.99 1.00
N ALA A 642 -14.24 -28.46 -0.22
CA ALA A 642 -12.97 -28.27 -0.93
C ALA A 642 -12.79 -26.87 -1.55
N GLY A 643 -13.84 -26.05 -1.60
CA GLY A 643 -13.80 -24.76 -2.31
C GLY A 643 -12.71 -23.82 -1.83
N ARG A 644 -12.42 -23.79 -0.53
CA ARG A 644 -11.34 -22.95 0.02
C ARG A 644 -9.95 -23.39 -0.42
N ASP A 645 -9.71 -24.70 -0.49
CA ASP A 645 -8.40 -25.24 -0.88
C ASP A 645 -8.12 -24.97 -2.36
N VAL A 646 -9.13 -25.11 -3.20
CA VAL A 646 -9.02 -24.86 -4.64
C VAL A 646 -8.83 -23.37 -4.92
N ALA A 647 -9.53 -22.48 -4.19
CA ALA A 647 -9.31 -21.04 -4.26
C ALA A 647 -7.87 -20.67 -3.82
N ALA A 648 -7.37 -21.27 -2.75
CA ALA A 648 -6.00 -21.06 -2.28
C ALA A 648 -4.97 -21.52 -3.32
N GLU A 649 -5.23 -22.63 -4.02
CA GLU A 649 -4.37 -23.13 -5.10
C GLU A 649 -4.34 -22.15 -6.29
N THR A 650 -5.48 -21.62 -6.69
CA THR A 650 -5.58 -20.60 -7.74
C THR A 650 -4.73 -19.36 -7.41
N LEU A 651 -4.79 -18.90 -6.16
CA LEU A 651 -3.96 -17.79 -5.70
C LEU A 651 -2.47 -18.12 -5.71
N ARG A 652 -2.09 -19.36 -5.38
CA ARG A 652 -0.69 -19.81 -5.41
C ARG A 652 -0.12 -19.91 -6.81
N LEU A 653 -0.93 -20.38 -7.75
CA LEU A 653 -0.51 -20.58 -9.16
C LEU A 653 -0.48 -19.31 -9.99
N HIS A 654 -1.11 -18.23 -9.55
CA HIS A 654 -1.11 -16.97 -10.30
C HIS A 654 0.32 -16.44 -10.53
N PRO A 655 0.71 -16.12 -11.78
CA PRO A 655 2.09 -15.78 -12.10
C PRO A 655 2.55 -14.40 -11.62
N GLY A 656 1.62 -13.47 -11.38
CA GLY A 656 1.89 -12.10 -10.99
C GLY A 656 1.81 -11.84 -9.48
N PRO A 657 1.96 -10.59 -9.05
CA PRO A 657 1.79 -10.19 -7.66
C PRO A 657 0.34 -10.32 -7.23
N ILE A 658 0.11 -10.76 -5.99
CA ILE A 658 -1.22 -10.76 -5.35
C ILE A 658 -1.09 -10.23 -3.93
N ALA A 659 -2.03 -9.37 -3.54
CA ALA A 659 -2.24 -8.97 -2.17
C ALA A 659 -3.53 -9.60 -1.60
N ILE A 660 -3.54 -9.88 -0.29
CA ILE A 660 -4.73 -10.30 0.43
C ILE A 660 -4.88 -9.48 1.71
N VAL A 661 -6.12 -9.15 2.03
CA VAL A 661 -6.47 -8.46 3.27
C VAL A 661 -7.26 -9.41 4.16
N THR A 662 -6.78 -9.64 5.38
CA THR A 662 -7.41 -10.57 6.31
C THR A 662 -7.43 -10.04 7.75
N ALA A 663 -8.20 -10.67 8.62
CA ALA A 663 -8.17 -10.42 10.06
C ALA A 663 -6.87 -10.95 10.68
N PRO A 664 -6.45 -10.46 11.87
CA PRO A 664 -5.18 -10.85 12.49
C PRO A 664 -5.05 -12.36 12.75
N ASP A 665 -6.15 -12.99 13.16
CA ASP A 665 -6.17 -14.37 13.63
C ASP A 665 -6.43 -15.41 12.52
N LEU A 666 -6.62 -14.94 11.27
CA LEU A 666 -6.94 -15.82 10.17
C LEU A 666 -5.70 -16.29 9.41
N ALA A 667 -5.67 -17.56 9.07
CA ALA A 667 -4.62 -18.13 8.24
C ALA A 667 -4.64 -17.53 6.83
N VAL A 668 -3.45 -17.26 6.30
CA VAL A 668 -3.26 -16.73 4.94
C VAL A 668 -3.10 -17.90 3.98
N PRO A 669 -3.78 -17.92 2.81
CA PRO A 669 -3.73 -19.01 1.85
C PRO A 669 -2.43 -19.03 1.01
N PHE A 670 -1.34 -18.44 1.53
CA PHE A 670 -0.06 -18.39 0.84
C PHE A 670 0.96 -19.34 1.47
N ALA A 671 1.86 -19.85 0.64
CA ALA A 671 3.01 -20.63 1.09
C ALA A 671 3.99 -19.77 1.91
N ALA A 672 4.93 -20.39 2.60
CA ALA A 672 6.01 -19.72 3.30
C ALA A 672 6.80 -18.81 2.34
N GLY A 673 7.25 -17.65 2.83
CA GLY A 673 8.00 -16.67 2.03
C GLY A 673 7.18 -15.51 1.47
N HIS A 674 5.87 -15.44 1.78
CA HIS A 674 5.09 -14.24 1.50
C HIS A 674 5.49 -13.07 2.42
N VAL A 675 5.26 -11.85 1.96
CA VAL A 675 5.45 -10.64 2.78
C VAL A 675 4.22 -10.47 3.66
N ALA A 676 4.39 -10.60 4.97
CA ALA A 676 3.32 -10.39 5.95
C ALA A 676 3.48 -9.01 6.60
N ILE A 677 2.39 -8.23 6.61
CA ILE A 677 2.32 -6.92 7.24
C ILE A 677 1.19 -6.97 8.27
N ASP A 678 1.55 -6.89 9.54
CA ASP A 678 0.59 -6.85 10.63
C ASP A 678 0.37 -5.40 11.06
N LEU A 679 -0.89 -4.94 10.99
CA LEU A 679 -1.27 -3.61 11.46
C LEU A 679 -1.70 -3.72 12.92
N PRO A 680 -0.92 -3.19 13.85
CA PRO A 680 -1.26 -3.21 15.26
C PRO A 680 -2.46 -2.29 15.55
N VAL A 681 -3.09 -2.51 16.69
CA VAL A 681 -4.03 -1.54 17.25
C VAL A 681 -3.22 -0.34 17.75
N LEU A 682 -3.56 0.85 17.29
CA LEU A 682 -2.87 2.07 17.67
C LEU A 682 -2.96 2.34 19.17
N ALA A 683 -1.87 2.80 19.75
CA ALA A 683 -1.87 3.35 21.09
C ALA A 683 -2.70 4.66 21.17
N GLU A 684 -3.11 5.08 22.36
CA GLU A 684 -3.98 6.27 22.52
C GLU A 684 -3.33 7.55 21.95
N GLY A 685 -2.02 7.75 22.21
CA GLY A 685 -1.29 8.89 21.66
C GLY A 685 -1.20 8.89 20.14
N GLU A 686 -0.99 7.72 19.55
CA GLU A 686 -0.99 7.55 18.09
C GLU A 686 -2.38 7.81 17.50
N ARG A 687 -3.44 7.30 18.14
CA ARG A 687 -4.83 7.60 17.73
C ARG A 687 -5.13 9.09 17.81
N ARG A 688 -4.68 9.76 18.88
CA ARG A 688 -4.84 11.21 19.04
C ARG A 688 -4.22 11.96 17.86
N ALA A 689 -2.99 11.60 17.49
CA ALA A 689 -2.32 12.20 16.33
C ALA A 689 -3.07 11.95 15.01
N VAL A 690 -3.65 10.74 14.84
CA VAL A 690 -4.48 10.42 13.67
C VAL A 690 -5.78 11.24 13.65
N TRP A 691 -6.45 11.42 14.79
CA TRP A 691 -7.63 12.29 14.92
C TRP A 691 -7.29 13.73 14.54
N GLU A 692 -6.22 14.28 15.13
CA GLU A 692 -5.74 15.64 14.86
C GLU A 692 -5.46 15.85 13.37
N LYS A 693 -4.75 14.92 12.75
CA LYS A 693 -4.48 14.94 11.30
C LYS A 693 -5.76 14.87 10.46
N ALA A 694 -6.69 13.99 10.81
CA ALA A 694 -7.95 13.83 10.09
C ALA A 694 -8.82 15.10 10.17
N PHE A 695 -8.88 15.76 11.33
CA PHE A 695 -9.57 17.04 11.49
C PHE A 695 -8.93 18.14 10.64
N ALA A 696 -7.58 18.21 10.59
CA ALA A 696 -6.85 19.15 9.76
C ALA A 696 -7.11 18.92 8.26
N GLU A 697 -7.05 17.66 7.80
CA GLU A 697 -7.33 17.28 6.41
C GLU A 697 -8.77 17.64 5.99
N ALA A 698 -9.73 17.47 6.89
CA ALA A 698 -11.13 17.78 6.64
C ALA A 698 -11.51 19.25 6.84
N SER A 699 -10.58 20.09 7.33
CA SER A 699 -10.84 21.50 7.71
C SER A 699 -11.98 21.63 8.73
N VAL A 700 -12.06 20.72 9.69
CA VAL A 700 -13.01 20.73 10.80
C VAL A 700 -12.27 21.10 12.09
N GLU A 701 -12.83 22.01 12.89
CA GLU A 701 -12.20 22.35 14.18
C GLU A 701 -12.13 21.14 15.12
N PRO A 702 -10.94 20.78 15.62
CA PRO A 702 -10.80 19.67 16.54
C PRO A 702 -11.47 19.98 17.89
N ARG A 703 -12.39 19.10 18.32
CA ARG A 703 -13.00 19.15 19.65
C ARG A 703 -12.78 17.82 20.34
N ASP A 704 -12.50 17.88 21.63
CA ASP A 704 -12.42 16.72 22.52
C ASP A 704 -11.47 15.59 22.03
N LEU A 705 -10.35 15.94 21.40
CA LEU A 705 -9.38 14.98 20.81
C LEU A 705 -8.95 13.90 21.81
N ASP A 706 -8.68 14.28 23.06
CA ASP A 706 -8.26 13.35 24.10
C ASP A 706 -9.39 12.37 24.45
N THR A 707 -10.62 12.87 24.52
CA THR A 707 -11.81 12.04 24.78
C THR A 707 -12.09 11.09 23.61
N LEU A 708 -11.99 11.56 22.37
CA LEU A 708 -12.19 10.73 21.19
C LEU A 708 -11.12 9.64 21.07
N ALA A 709 -9.86 9.98 21.31
CA ALA A 709 -8.74 9.04 21.26
C ALA A 709 -8.80 8.00 22.39
N ALA A 710 -9.23 8.40 23.59
CA ALA A 710 -9.41 7.50 24.70
C ALA A 710 -10.64 6.58 24.51
N ARG A 711 -11.75 7.15 24.02
CA ARG A 711 -13.04 6.45 23.91
C ARG A 711 -13.09 5.48 22.73
N TYR A 712 -12.54 5.84 21.56
CA TYR A 712 -12.67 5.05 20.34
C TYR A 712 -11.34 4.42 19.96
N ARG A 713 -11.25 3.09 20.04
CA ARG A 713 -10.08 2.31 19.64
C ARG A 713 -10.14 1.90 18.17
N ILE A 714 -10.69 2.78 17.33
CA ILE A 714 -10.83 2.57 15.89
C ILE A 714 -9.57 2.93 15.13
N GLY A 715 -9.40 2.29 13.97
CA GLY A 715 -8.23 2.51 13.13
C GLY A 715 -8.35 3.77 12.25
N PRO A 716 -7.24 4.17 11.60
CA PRO A 716 -7.13 5.43 10.82
C PRO A 716 -8.21 5.60 9.75
N GLY A 717 -8.60 4.49 9.11
CA GLY A 717 -9.64 4.53 8.06
C GLY A 717 -11.01 4.93 8.60
N LEU A 718 -11.40 4.37 9.74
CA LEU A 718 -12.66 4.72 10.39
C LEU A 718 -12.63 6.13 11.01
N ILE A 719 -11.48 6.56 11.53
CA ILE A 719 -11.28 7.92 12.04
C ILE A 719 -11.54 8.94 10.92
N ARG A 720 -10.92 8.78 9.76
CA ARG A 720 -11.15 9.68 8.61
C ARG A 720 -12.60 9.69 8.14
N GLN A 721 -13.25 8.53 8.11
CA GLN A 721 -14.67 8.44 7.74
C GLN A 721 -15.56 9.14 8.78
N ALA A 722 -15.27 9.00 10.08
CA ALA A 722 -16.00 9.67 11.14
C ALA A 722 -15.87 11.21 11.05
N VAL A 723 -14.66 11.71 10.80
CA VAL A 723 -14.44 13.15 10.59
C VAL A 723 -15.08 13.62 9.28
N GLY A 724 -15.06 12.80 8.22
CA GLY A 724 -15.78 13.06 6.98
C GLY A 724 -17.29 13.19 7.18
N ALA A 725 -17.87 12.35 8.03
CA ALA A 725 -19.28 12.45 8.41
C ALA A 725 -19.57 13.74 9.19
N ALA A 726 -18.65 14.14 10.09
CA ALA A 726 -18.75 15.42 10.82
C ALA A 726 -18.71 16.63 9.88
N ARG A 727 -17.86 16.59 8.86
CA ARG A 727 -17.80 17.64 7.82
C ARG A 727 -19.10 17.76 7.03
N ALA A 728 -19.76 16.63 6.76
CA ALA A 728 -21.01 16.62 6.00
C ALA A 728 -22.24 16.99 6.85
N ALA A 729 -22.12 16.97 8.18
CA ALA A 729 -23.22 17.26 9.09
C ALA A 729 -23.50 18.76 9.19
N THR A 730 -24.77 19.13 9.28
CA THR A 730 -25.22 20.52 9.49
C THR A 730 -25.33 20.91 10.97
N GLY A 731 -24.98 19.99 11.89
CA GLY A 731 -25.08 20.15 13.34
C GLY A 731 -23.74 20.04 14.08
N ASP A 732 -23.79 19.59 15.34
CA ASP A 732 -22.58 19.40 16.14
C ASP A 732 -21.70 18.29 15.58
N ALA A 733 -20.44 18.65 15.24
CA ALA A 733 -19.44 17.72 14.70
C ALA A 733 -19.16 16.54 15.65
N SER A 734 -19.17 16.79 16.96
CA SER A 734 -18.93 15.74 17.97
C SER A 734 -20.05 14.70 17.96
N GLU A 735 -21.31 15.17 17.90
CA GLU A 735 -22.46 14.28 17.84
C GLU A 735 -22.48 13.45 16.54
N ALA A 736 -22.11 14.04 15.40
CA ALA A 736 -21.99 13.36 14.13
C ALA A 736 -20.92 12.24 14.17
N ILE A 737 -19.78 12.48 14.79
CA ILE A 737 -18.73 11.47 15.00
C ILE A 737 -19.27 10.32 15.85
N HIS A 738 -19.90 10.64 16.98
CA HIS A 738 -20.50 9.63 17.86
C HIS A 738 -21.58 8.80 17.16
N ALA A 739 -22.43 9.45 16.37
CA ALA A 739 -23.46 8.78 15.58
C ALA A 739 -22.86 7.86 14.51
N PHE A 740 -21.84 8.31 13.78
CA PHE A 740 -21.16 7.52 12.76
C PHE A 740 -20.48 6.26 13.35
N VAL A 741 -19.72 6.43 14.44
CA VAL A 741 -19.07 5.29 15.10
C VAL A 741 -20.10 4.31 15.63
N ARG A 742 -21.21 4.82 16.22
CA ARG A 742 -22.32 3.98 16.67
C ARG A 742 -22.95 3.21 15.53
N GLN A 743 -23.28 3.86 14.43
CA GLN A 743 -23.88 3.21 13.25
C GLN A 743 -22.97 2.12 12.66
N THR A 744 -21.69 2.41 12.53
CA THR A 744 -20.69 1.44 12.02
C THR A 744 -20.59 0.21 12.93
N ARG A 745 -20.63 0.41 14.24
CA ARG A 745 -20.62 -0.66 15.23
C ARG A 745 -21.94 -1.45 15.22
N ASP A 746 -23.08 -0.78 15.17
CA ASP A 746 -24.41 -1.41 15.11
C ASP A 746 -24.52 -2.29 13.86
N ALA A 747 -23.97 -1.87 12.72
CA ALA A 747 -23.92 -2.69 11.51
C ALA A 747 -23.06 -3.96 11.68
N ARG A 748 -21.98 -3.90 12.46
CA ARG A 748 -21.10 -5.06 12.73
C ARG A 748 -21.67 -6.01 13.79
N LEU A 749 -22.28 -5.46 14.84
CA LEU A 749 -22.84 -6.23 15.96
C LEU A 749 -24.27 -6.73 15.70
N GLY A 750 -25.05 -6.05 14.87
CA GLY A 750 -26.49 -6.28 14.72
C GLY A 750 -26.88 -7.69 14.30
N GLN A 751 -25.97 -8.46 13.70
CA GLN A 751 -26.21 -9.88 13.39
C GLN A 751 -26.21 -10.77 14.65
N TYR A 752 -25.38 -10.43 15.65
CA TYR A 752 -25.06 -11.27 16.79
C TYR A 752 -25.51 -10.70 18.13
N ALA A 753 -25.70 -9.40 18.22
CA ALA A 753 -26.01 -8.73 19.46
C ALA A 753 -27.06 -7.62 19.26
N ARG A 754 -27.87 -7.39 20.29
CA ARG A 754 -28.88 -6.35 20.29
C ARG A 754 -28.49 -5.25 21.26
N ARG A 755 -28.55 -3.99 20.82
CA ARG A 755 -28.36 -2.85 21.70
C ARG A 755 -29.56 -2.70 22.64
N VAL A 756 -29.30 -2.51 23.94
CA VAL A 756 -30.33 -2.23 24.94
C VAL A 756 -30.61 -0.71 24.92
N GLU A 757 -31.76 -0.31 24.44
CA GLU A 757 -32.10 1.10 24.26
C GLU A 757 -32.40 1.82 25.58
N ARG A 758 -33.04 1.13 26.52
CA ARG A 758 -33.44 1.70 27.81
C ARG A 758 -32.62 1.12 28.93
N LEU A 759 -31.65 1.91 29.37
CA LEU A 759 -30.78 1.52 30.48
C LEU A 759 -31.43 1.95 31.82
N ALA A 760 -31.42 1.02 32.75
CA ALA A 760 -31.91 1.26 34.11
C ALA A 760 -31.08 2.31 34.84
N SER A 761 -31.67 2.91 35.88
CA SER A 761 -30.97 3.86 36.77
C SER A 761 -30.79 3.28 38.17
N TRP A 762 -29.88 3.86 38.98
CA TRP A 762 -29.69 3.46 40.36
C TRP A 762 -30.98 3.56 41.23
N SER A 763 -31.90 4.45 40.89
CA SER A 763 -33.18 4.60 41.57
C SER A 763 -34.09 3.38 41.49
N THR A 764 -33.86 2.49 40.53
CA THR A 764 -34.64 1.27 40.33
C THR A 764 -33.94 0.01 40.87
N VAL A 765 -32.79 0.16 41.47
CA VAL A 765 -31.97 -0.95 41.97
C VAL A 765 -32.02 -1.01 43.50
N VAL A 766 -32.52 -2.13 44.00
CA VAL A 766 -32.47 -2.46 45.39
C VAL A 766 -31.64 -3.73 45.59
N LEU A 767 -30.51 -3.58 46.25
CA LEU A 767 -29.52 -4.65 46.46
C LEU A 767 -28.89 -4.53 47.84
N PRO A 768 -28.37 -5.63 48.42
CA PRO A 768 -27.59 -5.58 49.64
C PRO A 768 -26.37 -4.65 49.54
N PRO A 769 -25.97 -3.97 50.66
CA PRO A 769 -24.89 -2.97 50.63
C PRO A 769 -23.55 -3.49 50.12
N ASP A 770 -23.20 -4.73 50.44
CA ASP A 770 -21.97 -5.39 50.03
C ASP A 770 -21.88 -5.57 48.47
N ILE A 771 -23.03 -5.83 47.85
CA ILE A 771 -23.10 -5.92 46.38
C ILE A 771 -22.99 -4.53 45.75
N LEU A 772 -23.65 -3.53 46.35
CA LEU A 772 -23.55 -2.13 45.93
C LEU A 772 -22.12 -1.62 45.99
N ASP A 773 -21.40 -1.93 47.07
CA ASP A 773 -19.99 -1.56 47.19
C ASP A 773 -19.09 -2.25 46.15
N SER A 774 -19.32 -3.54 45.91
CA SER A 774 -18.62 -4.27 44.83
C SER A 774 -18.91 -3.71 43.45
N LEU A 775 -20.11 -3.23 43.19
CA LEU A 775 -20.48 -2.57 41.93
C LEU A 775 -19.81 -1.20 41.80
N ARG A 776 -19.71 -0.43 42.87
CA ARG A 776 -18.97 0.84 42.92
C ARG A 776 -17.49 0.61 42.66
N GLU A 777 -16.87 -0.44 43.24
CA GLU A 777 -15.49 -0.83 42.96
C GLU A 777 -15.30 -1.20 41.48
N LEU A 778 -16.23 -1.96 40.90
CA LEU A 778 -16.21 -2.31 39.48
C LEU A 778 -16.23 -1.06 38.61
N ILE A 779 -17.14 -0.11 38.88
CA ILE A 779 -17.21 1.16 38.14
C ILE A 779 -15.93 1.99 38.31
N ALA A 780 -15.41 2.07 39.56
CA ALA A 780 -14.16 2.78 39.86
C ALA A 780 -12.97 2.19 39.10
N ARG A 781 -12.89 0.86 38.98
CA ARG A 781 -11.83 0.19 38.19
C ARG A 781 -11.87 0.59 36.74
N VAL A 782 -13.04 0.74 36.13
CA VAL A 782 -13.15 1.22 34.74
C VAL A 782 -12.78 2.70 34.66
N ARG A 783 -13.30 3.56 35.52
CA ARG A 783 -13.05 5.02 35.51
C ARG A 783 -11.58 5.37 35.73
N HIS A 784 -10.94 4.70 36.67
CA HIS A 784 -9.56 4.98 37.07
C HIS A 784 -8.52 4.04 36.47
N GLY A 785 -8.93 3.15 35.60
CA GLY A 785 -8.05 2.14 34.97
C GLY A 785 -6.83 2.78 34.33
N ARG A 786 -7.01 3.88 33.58
CA ARG A 786 -5.91 4.62 32.96
C ARG A 786 -4.88 5.11 33.98
N THR A 787 -5.34 5.77 35.03
CA THR A 787 -4.46 6.31 36.08
C THR A 787 -3.64 5.19 36.73
N VAL A 788 -4.29 4.09 37.07
CA VAL A 788 -3.65 2.97 37.79
C VAL A 788 -2.69 2.20 36.85
N PHE A 789 -3.14 1.84 35.68
CA PHE A 789 -2.34 1.00 34.78
C PHE A 789 -1.22 1.79 34.07
N GLU A 790 -1.47 3.03 33.62
CA GLU A 790 -0.52 3.81 32.84
C GLU A 790 0.26 4.79 33.70
N THR A 791 -0.42 5.70 34.42
CA THR A 791 0.26 6.76 35.19
C THR A 791 1.02 6.19 36.37
N TRP A 792 0.40 5.26 37.12
CA TRP A 792 1.05 4.59 38.29
C TRP A 792 1.91 3.39 37.82
N GLY A 793 1.83 3.00 36.55
CA GLY A 793 2.71 1.99 35.96
C GLY A 793 2.44 0.53 36.37
N MET A 794 1.27 0.24 36.96
CA MET A 794 0.91 -1.11 37.40
C MET A 794 0.91 -2.14 36.26
N ILE A 795 0.75 -1.71 35.01
CA ILE A 795 0.81 -2.59 33.84
C ILE A 795 2.17 -3.27 33.67
N LYS A 796 3.25 -2.66 34.16
CA LYS A 796 4.61 -3.22 34.05
C LYS A 796 4.83 -4.44 34.94
N THR A 797 3.98 -4.60 35.95
CA THR A 797 4.06 -5.67 36.96
C THR A 797 2.99 -6.75 36.78
N MET A 798 1.98 -6.51 35.93
CA MET A 798 0.85 -7.42 35.75
C MET A 798 0.87 -8.05 34.35
N ALA A 799 0.72 -9.37 34.29
CA ALA A 799 0.61 -10.13 33.06
C ALA A 799 -0.85 -10.26 32.55
N THR A 800 -1.81 -9.57 33.20
CA THR A 800 -3.24 -9.71 32.93
C THR A 800 -3.77 -8.61 32.03
N SER A 801 -4.84 -8.91 31.27
CA SER A 801 -5.58 -7.98 30.42
C SER A 801 -6.06 -6.75 31.20
N ARG A 802 -6.11 -5.60 30.52
CA ARG A 802 -6.70 -4.34 31.03
C ARG A 802 -8.23 -4.40 31.12
N GLY A 803 -8.84 -5.39 30.49
CA GLY A 803 -10.28 -5.54 30.43
C GLY A 803 -10.92 -5.91 31.74
N LEU A 804 -12.22 -5.73 31.80
CA LEU A 804 -13.04 -6.07 32.94
C LEU A 804 -14.00 -7.20 32.54
N THR A 805 -13.86 -8.33 33.22
CA THR A 805 -14.78 -9.46 33.09
C THR A 805 -15.53 -9.65 34.40
N ALA A 806 -16.87 -9.62 34.37
CA ALA A 806 -17.71 -9.80 35.55
C ALA A 806 -18.67 -10.97 35.36
N LEU A 807 -18.82 -11.79 36.38
CA LEU A 807 -19.79 -12.88 36.46
C LEU A 807 -20.86 -12.57 37.47
N PHE A 808 -22.13 -12.48 37.03
CA PHE A 808 -23.29 -12.28 37.85
C PHE A 808 -24.04 -13.60 37.99
N SER A 809 -24.06 -14.16 39.16
CA SER A 809 -24.74 -15.43 39.46
C SER A 809 -25.89 -15.24 40.44
N GLY A 810 -26.95 -16.02 40.32
CA GLY A 810 -28.08 -16.00 41.24
C GLY A 810 -29.41 -16.39 40.60
N PRO A 811 -30.46 -16.61 41.38
CA PRO A 811 -31.78 -16.99 40.88
C PRO A 811 -32.36 -16.07 39.81
N PRO A 812 -33.26 -16.54 38.92
CA PRO A 812 -33.89 -15.67 37.93
C PRO A 812 -34.72 -14.56 38.59
N GLY A 813 -34.72 -13.37 37.97
CA GLY A 813 -35.48 -12.20 38.46
C GLY A 813 -34.82 -11.45 39.60
N THR A 814 -33.53 -11.70 39.97
CA THR A 814 -32.83 -10.96 41.04
C THR A 814 -32.13 -9.70 40.54
N GLY A 815 -32.31 -9.30 39.27
CA GLY A 815 -31.83 -8.01 38.73
C GLY A 815 -30.46 -8.04 38.02
N LYS A 816 -29.91 -9.20 37.73
CA LYS A 816 -28.59 -9.33 37.05
C LYS A 816 -28.48 -8.50 35.77
N THR A 817 -29.39 -8.70 34.83
CA THR A 817 -29.43 -7.98 33.55
C THR A 817 -29.71 -6.48 33.73
N LEU A 818 -30.56 -6.12 34.71
CA LEU A 818 -30.89 -4.73 35.08
C LEU A 818 -29.64 -4.00 35.54
N VAL A 819 -28.85 -4.61 36.43
CA VAL A 819 -27.61 -4.05 36.96
C VAL A 819 -26.55 -3.83 35.89
N ALA A 820 -26.46 -4.75 34.89
CA ALA A 820 -25.60 -4.53 33.73
C ALA A 820 -25.99 -3.25 32.99
N GLY A 821 -27.30 -2.95 32.88
CA GLY A 821 -27.80 -1.70 32.30
C GLY A 821 -27.40 -0.45 33.12
N VAL A 822 -27.47 -0.56 34.46
CA VAL A 822 -27.05 0.52 35.33
C VAL A 822 -25.57 0.82 35.21
N ILE A 823 -24.73 -0.20 35.19
CA ILE A 823 -23.27 -0.04 34.99
C ILE A 823 -22.98 0.66 33.67
N ALA A 824 -23.60 0.21 32.58
CA ALA A 824 -23.41 0.81 31.27
C ALA A 824 -23.81 2.30 31.27
N ARG A 825 -24.95 2.62 31.88
CA ARG A 825 -25.44 4.01 32.02
C ARG A 825 -24.48 4.88 32.84
N GLU A 826 -24.00 4.36 33.95
CA GLU A 826 -23.10 5.09 34.87
C GLU A 826 -21.74 5.37 34.26
N LEU A 827 -21.30 4.46 33.36
CA LEU A 827 -20.07 4.60 32.56
C LEU A 827 -20.25 5.43 31.28
N GLY A 828 -21.50 5.77 30.89
CA GLY A 828 -21.82 6.46 29.65
C GLY A 828 -21.53 5.60 28.41
N LEU A 829 -21.66 4.27 28.54
CA LEU A 829 -21.39 3.29 27.50
C LEU A 829 -22.68 2.63 27.00
N ASP A 830 -22.71 2.23 25.74
CA ASP A 830 -23.78 1.42 25.19
C ASP A 830 -23.67 -0.03 25.69
N LEU A 831 -24.85 -0.66 25.97
CA LEU A 831 -24.96 -2.06 26.38
C LEU A 831 -25.44 -2.90 25.20
N TYR A 832 -24.71 -3.97 24.86
CA TYR A 832 -25.07 -4.93 23.83
C TYR A 832 -25.30 -6.31 24.46
N GLN A 833 -26.50 -6.79 24.33
CA GLN A 833 -26.88 -8.16 24.73
C GLN A 833 -26.60 -9.10 23.59
N VAL A 834 -25.67 -10.03 23.81
CA VAL A 834 -25.24 -11.04 22.80
C VAL A 834 -26.25 -12.17 22.75
N ASP A 835 -26.72 -12.49 21.55
CA ASP A 835 -27.59 -13.62 21.30
C ASP A 835 -26.72 -14.86 21.00
N LEU A 836 -26.53 -15.69 22.00
CA LEU A 836 -25.71 -16.89 21.92
C LEU A 836 -26.22 -17.89 20.87
N SER A 837 -27.52 -17.91 20.58
CA SER A 837 -28.09 -18.79 19.56
C SER A 837 -27.66 -18.43 18.14
N LYS A 838 -27.36 -17.15 17.89
CA LYS A 838 -26.85 -16.66 16.61
C LYS A 838 -25.32 -16.73 16.51
N VAL A 839 -24.65 -16.77 17.62
CA VAL A 839 -23.18 -16.88 17.69
C VAL A 839 -22.73 -18.31 17.43
N MET A 840 -23.42 -19.27 18.05
CA MET A 840 -23.10 -20.70 17.93
C MET A 840 -23.51 -21.23 16.55
N SER A 841 -22.56 -21.76 15.80
CA SER A 841 -22.80 -22.32 14.46
C SER A 841 -22.52 -23.83 14.42
N LYS A 842 -23.19 -24.53 13.51
CA LYS A 842 -22.92 -25.95 13.24
C LYS A 842 -21.63 -26.14 12.42
N TRP A 843 -21.08 -25.10 11.85
CA TRP A 843 -19.91 -25.13 10.99
C TRP A 843 -18.63 -24.81 11.77
N ILE A 844 -17.60 -25.63 11.57
CA ILE A 844 -16.31 -25.50 12.24
C ILE A 844 -15.66 -24.14 11.91
N GLY A 845 -15.26 -23.40 12.95
CA GLY A 845 -14.58 -22.12 12.84
C GLY A 845 -15.51 -20.90 12.65
N GLU A 846 -16.82 -21.08 12.42
CA GLU A 846 -17.75 -19.95 12.33
C GLU A 846 -18.06 -19.32 13.69
N THR A 847 -18.23 -20.14 14.72
CA THR A 847 -18.43 -19.64 16.10
C THR A 847 -17.25 -18.80 16.57
N GLU A 848 -16.03 -19.29 16.34
CA GLU A 848 -14.80 -18.56 16.70
C GLU A 848 -14.73 -17.21 16.00
N ARG A 849 -15.08 -17.16 14.72
CA ARG A 849 -15.11 -15.96 13.92
C ARG A 849 -16.21 -14.98 14.35
N ASN A 850 -17.42 -15.49 14.64
CA ASN A 850 -18.52 -14.67 15.14
C ASN A 850 -18.14 -14.01 16.47
N LEU A 851 -17.52 -14.77 17.36
CA LEU A 851 -17.00 -14.26 18.63
C LEU A 851 -15.89 -13.21 18.41
N SER A 852 -14.92 -13.48 17.53
CA SER A 852 -13.88 -12.50 17.21
C SER A 852 -14.49 -11.18 16.71
N THR A 853 -15.47 -11.25 15.81
CA THR A 853 -16.17 -10.07 15.28
C THR A 853 -16.84 -9.25 16.39
N ILE A 854 -17.51 -9.94 17.34
CA ILE A 854 -18.21 -9.31 18.47
C ILE A 854 -17.20 -8.61 19.40
N PHE A 855 -16.14 -9.32 19.80
CA PHE A 855 -15.14 -8.76 20.71
C PHE A 855 -14.38 -7.59 20.08
N ASP A 856 -13.97 -7.71 18.81
CA ASP A 856 -13.27 -6.64 18.09
C ASP A 856 -14.16 -5.38 17.94
N ALA A 857 -15.43 -5.55 17.58
CA ALA A 857 -16.35 -4.44 17.48
C ALA A 857 -16.65 -3.77 18.84
N ALA A 858 -16.67 -4.55 19.90
CA ALA A 858 -16.87 -4.06 21.26
C ALA A 858 -15.66 -3.27 21.79
N GLU A 859 -14.45 -3.74 21.49
CA GLU A 859 -13.22 -3.03 21.82
C GLU A 859 -13.08 -1.72 21.04
N ASP A 860 -13.38 -1.73 19.76
CA ASP A 860 -13.34 -0.55 18.89
C ASP A 860 -14.25 0.58 19.40
N GLY A 861 -15.41 0.23 19.94
CA GLY A 861 -16.41 1.19 20.40
C GLY A 861 -16.45 1.44 21.90
N GLN A 862 -15.68 0.73 22.71
CA GLN A 862 -15.76 0.69 24.16
C GLN A 862 -17.21 0.52 24.63
N VAL A 863 -17.77 -0.63 24.41
CA VAL A 863 -19.14 -0.97 24.84
C VAL A 863 -19.11 -2.03 25.92
N VAL A 864 -20.22 -2.17 26.61
CA VAL A 864 -20.45 -3.27 27.56
C VAL A 864 -21.10 -4.43 26.80
N LEU A 865 -20.44 -5.58 26.76
CA LEU A 865 -21.01 -6.83 26.26
C LEU A 865 -21.72 -7.55 27.41
N LEU A 866 -22.96 -7.92 27.18
CA LEU A 866 -23.75 -8.75 28.09
C LEU A 866 -24.03 -10.10 27.47
N PHE A 867 -23.44 -11.15 28.02
CA PHE A 867 -23.77 -12.53 27.71
C PHE A 867 -24.81 -13.01 28.73
N ASP A 868 -26.07 -12.85 28.37
CA ASP A 868 -27.18 -13.17 29.25
C ASP A 868 -27.52 -14.65 29.17
N GLU A 869 -27.89 -15.27 30.29
CA GLU A 869 -28.21 -16.69 30.38
C GLU A 869 -27.08 -17.60 29.81
N ALA A 870 -25.86 -17.28 30.13
CA ALA A 870 -24.68 -17.97 29.62
C ALA A 870 -24.49 -19.40 30.23
N ASP A 871 -25.53 -19.97 30.79
CA ASP A 871 -25.51 -21.31 31.40
C ASP A 871 -25.07 -22.42 30.43
N SER A 872 -25.42 -22.28 29.15
CA SER A 872 -25.00 -23.18 28.09
C SER A 872 -23.50 -23.18 27.85
N LEU A 873 -22.83 -22.04 28.06
CA LEU A 873 -21.39 -21.88 27.94
C LEU A 873 -20.61 -22.40 29.15
N PHE A 874 -21.30 -22.56 30.31
CA PHE A 874 -20.68 -22.93 31.59
C PHE A 874 -20.87 -24.40 31.97
N ALA A 875 -21.65 -25.15 31.20
CA ALA A 875 -21.87 -26.57 31.48
C ALA A 875 -20.53 -27.29 31.66
N LYS A 876 -20.44 -28.09 32.73
CA LYS A 876 -19.26 -28.93 33.01
C LYS A 876 -18.91 -29.69 31.74
N ARG A 877 -17.61 -29.67 31.40
CA ARG A 877 -17.05 -30.42 30.27
C ARG A 877 -17.61 -31.83 30.29
N THR A 878 -18.45 -32.13 29.32
CA THR A 878 -18.97 -33.49 29.14
C THR A 878 -17.82 -34.38 28.75
N GLU A 879 -17.76 -35.61 29.31
CA GLU A 879 -16.83 -36.61 28.79
C GLU A 879 -17.05 -36.76 27.29
N VAL A 880 -15.96 -36.62 26.54
CA VAL A 880 -15.99 -36.65 25.08
C VAL A 880 -16.47 -38.04 24.63
N ARG A 881 -17.75 -38.18 24.31
CA ARG A 881 -18.35 -39.38 23.77
C ARG A 881 -18.66 -39.27 22.26
N SER A 882 -18.67 -38.05 21.72
CA SER A 882 -18.90 -37.79 20.30
C SER A 882 -17.98 -36.73 19.76
N SER A 883 -17.85 -36.64 18.43
CA SER A 883 -17.14 -35.53 17.78
C SER A 883 -17.76 -34.15 18.08
N ASN A 884 -19.08 -34.09 18.25
CA ASN A 884 -19.78 -32.85 18.60
C ASN A 884 -19.41 -32.33 20.00
N ASP A 885 -19.17 -33.21 20.97
CA ASP A 885 -18.74 -32.83 22.33
C ASP A 885 -17.32 -32.19 22.30
N ARG A 886 -16.47 -32.67 21.40
CA ARG A 886 -15.14 -32.10 21.17
C ARG A 886 -15.20 -30.66 20.64
N TYR A 887 -16.09 -30.40 19.70
CA TYR A 887 -16.24 -29.08 19.11
C TYR A 887 -16.85 -28.08 20.09
N ALA A 888 -17.88 -28.43 20.82
CA ALA A 888 -18.46 -27.60 21.86
C ALA A 888 -17.41 -27.21 22.93
N ASN A 889 -16.53 -28.12 23.32
CA ASN A 889 -15.43 -27.79 24.24
C ASN A 889 -14.38 -26.83 23.64
N LEU A 890 -14.12 -26.88 22.32
CA LEU A 890 -13.20 -25.97 21.64
C LEU A 890 -13.77 -24.54 21.59
N GLU A 891 -15.06 -24.40 21.29
CA GLU A 891 -15.74 -23.10 21.24
C GLU A 891 -15.75 -22.40 22.60
N VAL A 892 -16.03 -23.15 23.68
CA VAL A 892 -15.95 -22.61 25.04
C VAL A 892 -14.52 -22.19 25.40
N ASN A 893 -13.52 -22.97 25.01
CA ASN A 893 -12.11 -22.63 25.23
C ASN A 893 -11.71 -21.38 24.46
N TYR A 894 -12.19 -21.20 23.22
CA TYR A 894 -11.93 -20.00 22.44
C TYR A 894 -12.57 -18.77 23.10
N LEU A 895 -13.82 -18.87 23.54
CA LEU A 895 -14.47 -17.77 24.29
C LEU A 895 -13.65 -17.40 25.53
N LEU A 896 -13.18 -18.38 26.30
CA LEU A 896 -12.33 -18.16 27.49
C LEU A 896 -11.03 -17.44 27.13
N GLN A 897 -10.38 -17.87 26.06
CA GLN A 897 -9.14 -17.25 25.58
C GLN A 897 -9.37 -15.81 25.13
N ARG A 898 -10.49 -15.54 24.47
CA ARG A 898 -10.84 -14.17 24.05
C ARG A 898 -11.20 -13.28 25.23
N LEU A 899 -11.88 -13.80 26.25
CA LEU A 899 -12.17 -13.07 27.50
C LEU A 899 -10.88 -12.72 28.26
N ASP A 900 -9.87 -13.59 28.25
CA ASP A 900 -8.56 -13.31 28.86
C ASP A 900 -7.80 -12.16 28.19
N THR A 901 -7.97 -11.98 26.89
CA THR A 901 -7.29 -10.96 26.08
C THR A 901 -8.15 -9.71 25.82
N PHE A 902 -9.44 -9.78 26.12
CA PHE A 902 -10.40 -8.72 25.88
C PHE A 902 -10.09 -7.47 26.71
N GLU A 903 -9.92 -6.34 26.07
CA GLU A 903 -9.63 -5.06 26.72
C GLU A 903 -10.88 -4.18 26.95
N GLY A 904 -12.06 -4.73 26.74
CA GLY A 904 -13.35 -4.07 27.01
C GLY A 904 -14.00 -4.53 28.31
N ILE A 905 -15.33 -4.36 28.40
CA ILE A 905 -16.17 -4.76 29.54
C ILE A 905 -17.09 -5.89 29.10
N ALA A 906 -16.96 -7.06 29.70
CA ALA A 906 -17.83 -8.21 29.48
C ALA A 906 -18.52 -8.63 30.80
N ILE A 907 -19.83 -8.68 30.76
CA ILE A 907 -20.67 -9.13 31.86
C ILE A 907 -21.37 -10.42 31.43
N LEU A 908 -21.19 -11.47 32.22
CA LEU A 908 -21.82 -12.77 31.97
C LEU A 908 -22.83 -13.04 33.10
N THR A 909 -24.01 -13.45 32.74
CA THR A 909 -25.03 -13.80 33.76
C THR A 909 -25.34 -15.28 33.75
N THR A 910 -25.65 -15.85 34.90
CA THR A 910 -26.03 -17.26 35.05
C THR A 910 -27.09 -17.42 36.14
N ASN A 911 -27.97 -18.35 35.93
CA ASN A 911 -28.98 -18.76 36.93
C ASN A 911 -28.46 -19.85 37.86
N THR A 912 -27.38 -20.54 37.52
CA THR A 912 -26.86 -21.74 38.21
C THR A 912 -25.41 -21.50 38.69
N SER A 913 -25.25 -21.13 39.96
CA SER A 913 -23.92 -20.86 40.54
C SER A 913 -23.06 -22.13 40.74
N GLY A 914 -23.65 -23.32 40.79
CA GLY A 914 -22.98 -24.61 41.07
C GLY A 914 -22.37 -25.31 39.84
N SER A 915 -22.83 -25.00 38.65
CA SER A 915 -22.43 -25.67 37.40
C SER A 915 -21.22 -25.10 36.70
N ILE A 916 -20.73 -23.94 37.12
CA ILE A 916 -19.66 -23.20 36.46
C ILE A 916 -18.30 -23.83 36.73
N ASP A 917 -17.55 -24.15 35.67
CA ASP A 917 -16.18 -24.66 35.74
C ASP A 917 -15.27 -23.69 36.54
N GLN A 918 -14.42 -24.27 37.39
CA GLN A 918 -13.51 -23.53 38.23
C GLN A 918 -12.45 -22.74 37.41
N ALA A 919 -12.11 -23.23 36.22
CA ALA A 919 -11.23 -22.52 35.28
C ALA A 919 -11.87 -21.22 34.77
N PHE A 920 -13.19 -21.22 34.60
CA PHE A 920 -13.95 -20.03 34.23
C PHE A 920 -13.95 -19.00 35.36
N LYS A 921 -14.25 -19.44 36.61
CA LYS A 921 -14.31 -18.58 37.79
C LYS A 921 -12.99 -17.83 38.03
N ARG A 922 -11.85 -18.49 37.77
CA ARG A 922 -10.52 -17.88 37.96
C ARG A 922 -10.20 -16.74 37.01
N ARG A 923 -10.86 -16.70 35.84
CA ARG A 923 -10.66 -15.68 34.81
C ARG A 923 -11.52 -14.43 34.98
N MET A 924 -12.54 -14.50 35.84
CA MET A 924 -13.42 -13.38 36.11
C MET A 924 -12.80 -12.41 37.11
N SER A 925 -12.66 -11.13 36.70
CA SER A 925 -12.18 -10.05 37.54
C SER A 925 -13.10 -9.77 38.75
N PHE A 926 -14.43 -9.84 38.50
CA PHE A 926 -15.45 -9.68 39.51
C PHE A 926 -16.42 -10.86 39.47
N ARG A 927 -16.83 -11.29 40.68
CA ARG A 927 -17.83 -12.37 40.87
C ARG A 927 -18.85 -11.90 41.83
N LEU A 928 -20.06 -11.60 41.37
CA LEU A 928 -21.15 -11.05 42.17
C LEU A 928 -22.26 -12.10 42.27
N SER A 929 -22.64 -12.42 43.47
CA SER A 929 -23.76 -13.34 43.76
C SER A 929 -24.98 -12.54 44.15
N PHE A 930 -26.00 -12.61 43.34
CA PHE A 930 -27.29 -11.96 43.60
C PHE A 930 -28.17 -12.90 44.40
N PRO A 931 -28.31 -12.72 45.71
CA PRO A 931 -29.15 -13.59 46.53
C PRO A 931 -30.63 -13.41 46.24
N PHE A 932 -31.43 -14.38 46.64
CA PHE A 932 -32.85 -14.16 46.68
C PHE A 932 -33.17 -13.07 47.72
N PRO A 933 -34.03 -12.07 47.42
CA PRO A 933 -34.26 -10.94 48.33
C PRO A 933 -34.88 -11.39 49.64
N ASP A 934 -34.36 -10.94 50.79
CA ASP A 934 -34.92 -11.06 52.10
C ASP A 934 -36.17 -10.21 52.29
N GLU A 935 -36.80 -10.26 53.47
CA GLU A 935 -38.03 -9.53 53.76
C GLU A 935 -37.85 -8.00 53.56
N GLU A 936 -36.77 -7.45 54.08
CA GLU A 936 -36.47 -6.03 54.00
C GLU A 936 -36.25 -5.56 52.57
N THR A 937 -35.40 -6.27 51.82
CA THR A 937 -35.16 -6.00 50.42
C THR A 937 -36.43 -6.13 49.57
N ARG A 938 -37.31 -7.11 49.87
CA ARG A 938 -38.59 -7.22 49.18
C ARG A 938 -39.50 -6.03 49.44
N ALA A 939 -39.55 -5.56 50.66
CA ALA A 939 -40.33 -4.36 51.00
C ALA A 939 -39.83 -3.12 50.26
N GLU A 940 -38.52 -2.97 50.17
CA GLU A 940 -37.92 -1.89 49.36
C GLU A 940 -38.20 -2.05 47.88
N LEU A 941 -38.14 -3.28 47.33
CA LEU A 941 -38.48 -3.58 45.94
C LEU A 941 -39.93 -3.21 45.62
N TRP A 942 -40.86 -3.50 46.52
CA TRP A 942 -42.26 -3.05 46.38
C TRP A 942 -42.37 -1.54 46.25
N ARG A 943 -41.66 -0.79 47.11
CA ARG A 943 -41.66 0.68 47.09
C ARG A 943 -41.00 1.21 45.82
N ALA A 944 -39.90 0.62 45.37
CA ALA A 944 -39.15 1.06 44.20
C ALA A 944 -39.90 0.82 42.86
N HIS A 945 -40.77 -0.18 42.79
CA HIS A 945 -41.56 -0.49 41.60
C HIS A 945 -42.94 0.19 41.51
N LEU A 946 -43.29 1.03 42.50
CA LEU A 946 -44.46 1.89 42.49
C LEU A 946 -44.03 3.32 42.22
N PRO A 947 -44.17 3.83 40.95
CA PRO A 947 -43.72 5.19 40.63
C PRO A 947 -44.59 6.24 41.34
N PRO A 948 -44.00 7.42 41.67
CA PRO A 948 -44.71 8.46 42.41
C PRO A 948 -45.95 9.05 41.70
N GLU A 949 -45.99 8.90 40.38
CA GLU A 949 -47.14 9.35 39.54
C GLU A 949 -48.33 8.40 39.59
N LEU A 950 -48.16 7.20 40.11
CA LEU A 950 -49.25 6.21 40.22
C LEU A 950 -50.23 6.64 41.27
N PRO A 951 -51.57 6.74 41.00
CA PRO A 951 -52.56 7.10 41.98
C PRO A 951 -52.71 5.93 43.01
N ILE A 952 -52.16 6.15 44.18
CA ILE A 952 -52.11 5.13 45.25
C ILE A 952 -53.07 5.57 46.34
N ALA A 953 -53.98 4.67 46.74
CA ALA A 953 -54.79 4.86 47.91
C ALA A 953 -53.94 4.76 49.19
N GLY A 954 -54.20 5.65 50.17
CA GLY A 954 -53.47 5.60 51.42
C GLY A 954 -53.60 4.26 52.16
N GLY A 955 -52.48 3.81 52.80
CA GLY A 955 -52.54 2.63 53.67
C GLY A 955 -52.11 1.32 53.00
N LEU A 956 -51.24 1.35 51.97
CA LEU A 956 -50.66 0.10 51.45
C LEU A 956 -49.71 -0.55 52.44
N GLU A 957 -49.97 -1.81 52.76
CA GLU A 957 -49.16 -2.61 53.65
C GLU A 957 -48.11 -3.40 52.89
N LEU A 958 -47.11 -2.74 52.36
CA LEU A 958 -46.05 -3.35 51.50
C LEU A 958 -45.17 -4.29 52.33
N ASP A 959 -44.93 -4.02 53.57
CA ASP A 959 -44.17 -4.86 54.50
C ASP A 959 -44.91 -6.18 54.77
N SER A 960 -46.23 -6.18 54.83
CA SER A 960 -47.05 -7.38 54.95
C SER A 960 -46.95 -8.24 53.70
N LEU A 961 -47.02 -7.63 52.52
CA LEU A 961 -46.79 -8.36 51.23
C LEU A 961 -45.39 -8.96 51.16
N ALA A 962 -44.37 -8.22 51.59
CA ALA A 962 -43.02 -8.69 51.60
C ALA A 962 -42.76 -9.87 52.50
N ARG A 963 -43.45 -9.92 53.69
CA ARG A 963 -43.41 -11.01 54.66
C ARG A 963 -44.12 -12.25 54.10
N LYS A 964 -45.33 -12.05 53.61
CA LYS A 964 -46.20 -13.12 53.17
C LYS A 964 -45.78 -13.82 51.95
N TYR A 965 -45.19 -13.06 50.95
CA TYR A 965 -44.89 -13.61 49.67
C TYR A 965 -43.41 -13.56 49.35
N GLN A 966 -42.77 -14.69 49.20
CA GLN A 966 -41.36 -14.83 48.80
C GLN A 966 -41.25 -14.75 47.28
N LEU A 967 -41.12 -13.51 46.76
CA LEU A 967 -40.97 -13.21 45.32
C LEU A 967 -39.61 -12.61 45.02
N SER A 968 -39.06 -12.92 43.86
CA SER A 968 -37.89 -12.18 43.35
C SER A 968 -38.31 -10.83 42.78
N GLY A 969 -37.36 -9.91 42.61
CA GLY A 969 -37.61 -8.55 42.09
C GLY A 969 -38.34 -8.49 40.76
N GLY A 970 -38.07 -9.42 39.87
CA GLY A 970 -38.80 -9.56 38.58
C GLY A 970 -40.29 -9.82 38.75
N TYR A 971 -40.64 -10.76 39.67
CA TYR A 971 -42.04 -11.05 39.94
C TYR A 971 -42.74 -9.94 40.71
N ILE A 972 -42.03 -9.25 41.63
CA ILE A 972 -42.56 -8.05 42.31
C ILE A 972 -42.90 -6.97 41.28
N ARG A 973 -41.99 -6.70 40.32
CA ARG A 973 -42.24 -5.73 39.24
C ARG A 973 -43.46 -6.10 38.41
N ASN A 974 -43.58 -7.39 38.02
CA ASN A 974 -44.74 -7.86 37.24
C ASN A 974 -46.02 -7.72 38.06
N ALA A 975 -46.01 -8.06 39.36
CA ALA A 975 -47.17 -7.89 40.25
C ALA A 975 -47.59 -6.43 40.40
N CYS A 976 -46.61 -5.49 40.57
CA CYS A 976 -46.91 -4.05 40.58
C CYS A 976 -47.55 -3.59 39.27
N LEU A 977 -47.01 -3.99 38.14
CA LEU A 977 -47.54 -3.66 36.82
C LEU A 977 -48.94 -4.21 36.63
N ARG A 978 -49.17 -5.49 36.96
CA ARG A 978 -50.47 -6.15 36.89
C ARG A 978 -51.49 -5.49 37.83
N ALA A 979 -51.10 -5.12 39.05
CA ALA A 979 -51.93 -4.43 40.00
C ALA A 979 -52.33 -3.04 39.49
N ALA A 980 -51.45 -2.31 38.84
CA ALA A 980 -51.75 -1.03 38.20
C ALA A 980 -52.79 -1.18 37.09
N PHE A 981 -52.69 -2.21 36.26
CA PHE A 981 -53.70 -2.51 35.24
C PHE A 981 -55.04 -2.90 35.85
N LEU A 982 -55.08 -3.69 36.96
CA LEU A 982 -56.32 -4.02 37.65
C LEU A 982 -56.98 -2.76 38.25
N ALA A 983 -56.17 -1.87 38.84
CA ALA A 983 -56.71 -0.60 39.38
C ALA A 983 -57.26 0.31 38.25
N ALA A 984 -56.55 0.35 37.09
CA ALA A 984 -57.08 1.10 35.95
C ALA A 984 -58.34 0.49 35.34
N GLN A 985 -58.47 -0.83 35.32
CA GLN A 985 -59.65 -1.54 34.86
C GLN A 985 -60.88 -1.25 35.79
N ASP A 986 -60.63 -1.17 37.10
CA ASP A 986 -61.66 -0.85 38.09
C ASP A 986 -61.95 0.67 38.14
N GLU A 987 -61.24 1.50 37.34
CA GLU A 987 -61.33 2.98 37.34
C GLU A 987 -61.11 3.59 38.72
N THR A 988 -60.16 3.00 39.52
CA THR A 988 -59.91 3.37 40.89
C THR A 988 -58.43 3.62 41.13
N MET A 989 -58.07 4.19 42.28
CA MET A 989 -56.68 4.23 42.74
C MET A 989 -56.20 2.82 43.04
N LEU A 990 -54.86 2.64 43.04
CA LEU A 990 -54.24 1.36 43.44
C LEU A 990 -54.48 1.10 44.92
N HIS A 991 -55.24 0.05 45.23
CA HIS A 991 -55.51 -0.42 46.59
C HIS A 991 -54.74 -1.70 46.88
N GLN A 992 -54.63 -2.03 48.19
CA GLN A 992 -54.02 -3.26 48.71
C GLN A 992 -54.53 -4.51 47.99
N ARG A 993 -55.84 -4.61 47.78
CA ARG A 993 -56.56 -5.74 47.12
C ARG A 993 -56.04 -5.99 45.68
N HIS A 994 -55.65 -4.94 44.95
CA HIS A 994 -55.12 -5.10 43.57
C HIS A 994 -53.74 -5.74 43.61
N LEU A 995 -52.89 -5.35 44.58
CA LEU A 995 -51.58 -5.96 44.77
C LEU A 995 -51.71 -7.40 45.20
N GLU A 996 -52.54 -7.70 46.17
CA GLU A 996 -52.80 -9.08 46.67
C GLU A 996 -53.34 -10.00 45.56
N ARG A 997 -54.28 -9.52 44.73
CA ARG A 997 -54.78 -10.25 43.59
C ARG A 997 -53.67 -10.49 42.51
N ALA A 998 -52.89 -9.47 42.21
CA ALA A 998 -51.76 -9.55 41.24
C ALA A 998 -50.72 -10.55 41.74
N VAL A 999 -50.37 -10.51 43.01
CA VAL A 999 -49.40 -11.47 43.57
C VAL A 999 -49.92 -12.87 43.55
N ALA A 1000 -51.21 -13.08 43.89
CA ALA A 1000 -51.84 -14.43 43.86
C ALA A 1000 -51.79 -15.03 42.43
N LEU A 1001 -51.97 -14.19 41.38
CA LEU A 1001 -51.83 -14.61 39.97
C LEU A 1001 -50.40 -14.98 39.62
N GLU A 1002 -49.40 -14.15 40.03
CA GLU A 1002 -47.98 -14.47 39.82
C GLU A 1002 -47.53 -15.75 40.53
N PHE A 1003 -48.12 -16.02 41.76
CA PHE A 1003 -47.82 -17.24 42.50
C PHE A 1003 -48.47 -18.47 41.82
N ALA A 1004 -49.67 -18.33 41.28
CA ALA A 1004 -50.30 -19.42 40.52
C ALA A 1004 -49.52 -19.80 39.28
N GLU A 1005 -48.98 -18.80 38.57
CA GLU A 1005 -48.12 -19.00 37.42
C GLU A 1005 -46.78 -19.71 37.77
N LEU A 1006 -46.25 -19.45 38.95
CA LEU A 1006 -45.08 -20.17 39.49
C LEU A 1006 -45.34 -21.63 39.91
N GLY A 1007 -46.57 -22.10 39.82
CA GLY A 1007 -46.99 -23.42 40.31
C GLY A 1007 -46.88 -23.60 41.82
N LYS A 1008 -46.77 -22.48 42.58
CA LYS A 1008 -46.74 -22.49 44.02
C LYS A 1008 -48.17 -22.25 44.52
N LEU A 1009 -48.77 -23.33 45.06
CA LEU A 1009 -50.09 -23.19 45.67
C LEU A 1009 -50.05 -22.24 46.88
N SER A 1010 -50.85 -21.20 46.90
CA SER A 1010 -51.03 -20.32 48.07
C SER A 1010 -51.65 -21.14 49.19
N SER A 1011 -50.90 -21.38 50.24
CA SER A 1011 -51.49 -21.93 51.46
C SER A 1011 -52.35 -20.86 52.17
N GLY A 1012 -53.63 -20.91 51.92
CA GLY A 1012 -54.63 -20.16 52.66
C GLY A 1012 -55.23 -18.93 51.98
N GLY A 1013 -56.37 -19.09 51.39
CA GLY A 1013 -57.27 -18.02 50.95
C GLY A 1013 -58.11 -18.45 49.76
N THR A 1014 -59.35 -18.83 49.91
CA THR A 1014 -60.37 -18.97 48.89
C THR A 1014 -60.43 -17.65 48.07
N ILE A 1015 -60.22 -17.78 46.71
CA ILE A 1015 -60.51 -16.73 45.76
C ILE A 1015 -62.03 -16.65 45.66
N ASP A 1016 -62.70 -15.67 46.30
CA ASP A 1016 -64.01 -15.22 45.93
C ASP A 1016 -63.93 -14.04 44.96
#